data_74af01d9823157c549341b824f1e1ac3
#
_entry.id   74af01d9823157c549341b824f1e1ac3
#
_cell.length_a   1.000
_cell.length_b   1.000
_cell.length_c   1.000
_cell.angle_alpha   90.00
_cell.angle_beta   90.00
_cell.angle_gamma   90.00
#
_symmetry.space_group_name_H-M   'P 1'
#
loop_
_entity.id
_entity.type
_entity.pdbx_description
1 polymer ?
#
loop_
_entity_poly.entity_id
_entity_poly.type
_entity_poly.pdbx_seq_one_letter_code
_entity_poly.pdbx_strand_id
1 'polypeptide(L)'
;MTKKFILIFLVPFTAFAQIDHWEKLVGESDTWSYRLGNSEPNSSWLDTSFNASNWATGAGGIGYGDNDDQTTISNTASLYMRREFSVNQLSAVQALIFHADYDDGFVAYLNGTEIARANVDTLNPPYNYSPPIWREAKMFQGGDPAVWVVDEAVWRGLLKSGSNLLAVHTLNNGGASSSDLTARYWLHCGVNTTSQIHSNQEAWFDFDTFESSVAIMRINTFAENIPNDPSIRGIMEIVWNDTATTHASYGVPANLITNIEIEKRGRWSQFVYPKNGYAIETKDFYWEDTDVSPLDMPLEEDWILHGPYGDRSFMRNALAMHLANKQGNYASRTRFVELFINGDYEGLYVLMEKIKRGEDRVDIAKLNPDEISGDDLTGGYIFKTDWEPVDWRSSFSMLLDTTKIPYTYTYPKRKNIVQQQESYIQDYVDDWEHSMQNTATTYNGKYWYQYMDLASFVDFFLMMEVTKDVDAYRASTYYHKKKDSNGGKIHAGPVWDFNFAFGLVDYCEGYLPNGYMFSGNWCSGTNPGWWEDLVYTPQFANAVNCRWKELRTTVWHKDSIADFIASNESLLTNVAPRNHARWPLMGANPSAVKYVATTFSGDVTLMEDWLMDRIDWLDSNMIGTDCNLRVPEDNPLGVDIIVYPNPTAGICTIETSVEIDRVQIRSNTGQLVALIDINNRLIDGQEITLDLQALSDGIYSLEFLSSGFQIVRKIAIVH
;
A
#
# COMPACT_ATOMS: atom_id res chain seq x y z
N MET A 1 35.15 16.29 -19.33
CA MET A 1 33.86 16.71 -19.92
C MET A 1 33.42 15.65 -20.91
N THR A 2 32.55 14.77 -20.52
CA THR A 2 31.95 13.79 -21.44
C THR A 2 30.45 13.82 -21.17
N LYS A 3 29.71 14.53 -22.03
CA LYS A 3 28.25 14.59 -22.00
C LYS A 3 27.73 13.22 -22.38
N LYS A 4 27.09 12.49 -21.43
CA LYS A 4 26.27 11.34 -21.76
C LYS A 4 24.93 11.87 -22.30
N PHE A 5 24.72 11.69 -23.59
CA PHE A 5 23.38 11.81 -24.20
C PHE A 5 22.56 10.60 -23.74
N ILE A 6 21.52 10.86 -22.95
CA ILE A 6 20.44 9.88 -22.71
C ILE A 6 19.55 9.92 -23.95
N LEU A 7 19.62 8.88 -24.76
CA LEU A 7 18.69 8.64 -25.86
C LEU A 7 17.39 8.09 -25.23
N ILE A 8 16.40 8.97 -25.07
CA ILE A 8 15.03 8.56 -24.74
C ILE A 8 14.46 7.89 -25.98
N PHE A 9 14.38 6.57 -25.98
CA PHE A 9 13.57 5.84 -26.94
C PHE A 9 12.10 6.12 -26.63
N LEU A 10 11.49 7.04 -27.36
CA LEU A 10 10.04 7.11 -27.50
C LEU A 10 9.61 5.82 -28.22
N VAL A 11 9.21 4.81 -27.46
CA VAL A 11 8.44 3.70 -28.00
C VAL A 11 7.07 4.29 -28.39
N PRO A 12 6.64 4.23 -29.66
CA PRO A 12 5.29 4.70 -30.00
C PRO A 12 4.28 3.79 -29.29
N PHE A 13 3.50 4.34 -28.38
CA PHE A 13 2.32 3.69 -27.85
C PHE A 13 1.38 3.38 -29.02
N THR A 14 1.32 2.13 -29.43
CA THR A 14 0.26 1.65 -30.30
C THR A 14 -1.02 1.68 -29.50
N ALA A 15 -1.98 2.52 -29.91
CA ALA A 15 -3.34 2.44 -29.41
C ALA A 15 -3.79 0.98 -29.53
N PHE A 16 -4.26 0.38 -28.43
CA PHE A 16 -4.82 -0.97 -28.43
C PHE A 16 -5.90 -1.01 -29.53
N ALA A 17 -5.75 -1.92 -30.48
CA ALA A 17 -6.76 -2.13 -31.48
C ALA A 17 -7.98 -2.70 -30.75
N GLN A 18 -9.12 -2.03 -30.88
CA GLN A 18 -10.37 -2.39 -30.25
C GLN A 18 -10.73 -3.85 -30.60
N ILE A 19 -10.97 -4.71 -29.62
CA ILE A 19 -11.53 -6.05 -29.81
C ILE A 19 -13.00 -5.83 -30.20
N ASP A 20 -13.39 -6.40 -31.35
CA ASP A 20 -14.77 -6.34 -31.81
C ASP A 20 -15.60 -7.47 -31.20
N HIS A 21 -15.05 -8.69 -31.17
CA HIS A 21 -15.66 -9.86 -30.55
C HIS A 21 -14.62 -10.94 -30.22
N TRP A 22 -15.08 -11.97 -29.52
CA TRP A 22 -14.26 -13.12 -29.15
C TRP A 22 -14.61 -14.35 -29.97
N GLU A 23 -13.59 -15.14 -30.27
CA GLU A 23 -13.70 -16.39 -31.03
C GLU A 23 -12.91 -17.51 -30.37
N LYS A 24 -13.34 -18.74 -30.58
CA LYS A 24 -12.69 -19.94 -30.06
C LYS A 24 -11.67 -20.50 -31.04
N LEU A 25 -10.45 -20.69 -30.58
CA LEU A 25 -9.37 -21.41 -31.29
C LEU A 25 -9.33 -22.89 -30.92
N VAL A 26 -9.52 -23.19 -29.64
CA VAL A 26 -9.59 -24.56 -29.10
C VAL A 26 -10.73 -24.65 -28.10
N GLY A 27 -11.52 -25.70 -28.16
CA GLY A 27 -12.67 -25.94 -27.29
C GLY A 27 -12.72 -27.35 -26.71
N GLU A 28 -13.64 -27.54 -25.79
CA GLU A 28 -13.87 -28.81 -25.12
C GLU A 28 -14.31 -29.91 -26.09
N SER A 29 -15.20 -29.60 -27.03
CA SER A 29 -15.69 -30.58 -28.02
C SER A 29 -14.66 -30.97 -29.07
N ASP A 30 -13.49 -30.34 -29.09
CA ASP A 30 -12.41 -30.68 -30.02
C ASP A 30 -11.82 -32.03 -29.71
N THR A 31 -11.28 -32.70 -30.72
CA THR A 31 -10.58 -33.98 -30.53
C THR A 31 -9.13 -33.72 -30.10
N TRP A 32 -8.80 -34.18 -28.92
CA TRP A 32 -7.45 -34.12 -28.37
C TRP A 32 -6.70 -35.43 -28.53
N SER A 33 -5.40 -35.38 -28.77
CA SER A 33 -4.51 -36.51 -28.55
C SER A 33 -4.07 -36.53 -27.11
N TYR A 34 -4.19 -37.65 -26.41
CA TYR A 34 -3.83 -37.72 -24.99
C TYR A 34 -3.05 -39.01 -24.65
N ARG A 35 -2.28 -38.95 -23.57
CA ARG A 35 -1.51 -40.04 -22.99
C ARG A 35 -1.58 -40.02 -21.48
N LEU A 36 -1.85 -41.19 -20.88
CA LEU A 36 -1.81 -41.32 -19.41
C LEU A 36 -0.38 -41.16 -18.89
N GLY A 37 -0.20 -40.46 -17.78
CA GLY A 37 1.05 -40.20 -17.10
C GLY A 37 1.55 -41.40 -16.29
N ASN A 38 1.75 -42.51 -16.94
CA ASN A 38 2.39 -43.71 -16.36
C ASN A 38 3.92 -43.71 -16.52
N SER A 39 4.45 -42.84 -17.34
CA SER A 39 5.87 -42.56 -17.59
C SER A 39 6.02 -41.29 -18.39
N GLU A 40 7.22 -40.71 -18.40
CA GLU A 40 7.51 -39.50 -19.19
C GLU A 40 7.23 -39.72 -20.67
N PRO A 41 6.59 -38.77 -21.37
CA PRO A 41 6.56 -38.77 -22.82
C PRO A 41 7.95 -38.49 -23.38
N ASN A 42 8.12 -38.64 -24.68
CA ASN A 42 9.32 -38.15 -25.36
C ASN A 42 9.45 -36.64 -25.15
N SER A 43 10.64 -36.12 -24.88
CA SER A 43 10.90 -34.71 -24.58
C SER A 43 10.41 -33.72 -25.65
N SER A 44 10.26 -34.19 -26.91
CA SER A 44 9.70 -33.39 -28.01
C SER A 44 8.16 -33.34 -28.03
N TRP A 45 7.47 -33.84 -27.01
CA TRP A 45 6.00 -33.87 -27.00
C TRP A 45 5.35 -32.47 -27.07
N LEU A 46 6.09 -31.41 -26.78
CA LEU A 46 5.68 -30.00 -26.90
C LEU A 46 5.92 -29.43 -28.32
N ASP A 47 6.61 -30.14 -29.19
CA ASP A 47 6.91 -29.65 -30.54
C ASP A 47 5.72 -29.89 -31.48
N THR A 48 5.45 -28.93 -32.37
CA THR A 48 4.41 -29.07 -33.42
C THR A 48 4.71 -30.20 -34.40
N SER A 49 5.98 -30.60 -34.54
CA SER A 49 6.43 -31.70 -35.42
C SER A 49 6.36 -33.10 -34.79
N PHE A 50 6.02 -33.18 -33.48
CA PHE A 50 5.95 -34.46 -32.78
C PHE A 50 4.83 -35.33 -33.32
N ASN A 51 5.13 -36.61 -33.65
CA ASN A 51 4.13 -37.54 -34.09
C ASN A 51 3.42 -38.23 -32.92
N ALA A 52 2.20 -37.79 -32.63
CA ALA A 52 1.32 -38.33 -31.59
C ALA A 52 0.39 -39.44 -32.08
N SER A 53 0.63 -40.07 -33.23
CA SER A 53 -0.24 -41.12 -33.82
C SER A 53 -0.41 -42.38 -32.94
N ASN A 54 0.48 -42.59 -31.98
CA ASN A 54 0.40 -43.65 -30.97
C ASN A 54 -0.27 -43.25 -29.66
N TRP A 55 -0.72 -41.97 -29.53
CA TRP A 55 -1.50 -41.51 -28.41
C TRP A 55 -2.98 -41.83 -28.63
N ALA A 56 -3.73 -41.99 -27.54
CA ALA A 56 -5.18 -42.12 -27.65
C ALA A 56 -5.80 -40.81 -28.09
N THR A 57 -7.02 -40.83 -28.61
CA THR A 57 -7.76 -39.65 -29.02
C THR A 57 -9.15 -39.62 -28.38
N GLY A 58 -9.65 -38.45 -27.99
CA GLY A 58 -10.98 -38.26 -27.43
C GLY A 58 -11.42 -36.84 -27.52
N ALA A 59 -12.72 -36.57 -27.34
CA ALA A 59 -13.22 -35.21 -27.12
C ALA A 59 -12.64 -34.67 -25.84
N GLY A 60 -12.41 -33.34 -25.76
CA GLY A 60 -11.99 -32.66 -24.53
C GLY A 60 -12.99 -32.88 -23.39
N GLY A 61 -12.63 -32.48 -22.17
CA GLY A 61 -13.27 -33.01 -20.98
C GLY A 61 -12.83 -34.45 -20.75
N ILE A 62 -11.51 -34.63 -20.57
CA ILE A 62 -10.90 -35.96 -20.41
C ILE A 62 -10.58 -36.16 -18.93
N GLY A 63 -11.13 -37.23 -18.35
CA GLY A 63 -10.93 -37.48 -16.93
C GLY A 63 -11.59 -38.76 -16.44
N TYR A 64 -11.82 -38.85 -15.15
CA TYR A 64 -12.52 -39.95 -14.49
C TYR A 64 -13.03 -39.53 -13.09
N GLY A 65 -14.10 -40.12 -12.61
CA GLY A 65 -14.55 -40.05 -11.20
C GLY A 65 -15.90 -39.41 -10.96
N ASP A 66 -16.15 -38.20 -11.41
CA ASP A 66 -17.28 -37.34 -11.06
C ASP A 66 -18.43 -37.29 -12.09
N ASN A 67 -18.28 -38.04 -13.21
CA ASN A 67 -19.26 -38.18 -14.30
C ASN A 67 -19.51 -36.89 -15.11
N ASP A 68 -18.59 -35.99 -15.15
CA ASP A 68 -18.62 -34.77 -15.99
C ASP A 68 -17.74 -34.90 -17.25
N ASP A 69 -16.98 -35.98 -17.39
CA ASP A 69 -16.07 -36.24 -18.48
C ASP A 69 -16.75 -36.70 -19.78
N GLN A 70 -16.39 -36.06 -20.90
CA GLN A 70 -16.79 -36.53 -22.23
C GLN A 70 -15.97 -37.74 -22.69
N THR A 71 -14.71 -37.84 -22.26
CA THR A 71 -13.81 -38.95 -22.52
C THR A 71 -13.32 -39.53 -21.21
N THR A 72 -13.92 -40.63 -20.78
CA THR A 72 -13.55 -41.30 -19.53
C THR A 72 -12.26 -42.13 -19.73
N ILE A 73 -11.30 -41.97 -18.82
CA ILE A 73 -10.01 -42.67 -18.80
C ILE A 73 -9.83 -43.52 -17.55
N SER A 74 -8.79 -44.33 -17.51
CA SER A 74 -8.39 -45.06 -16.29
C SER A 74 -7.64 -44.14 -15.35
N ASN A 75 -7.73 -44.42 -14.03
CA ASN A 75 -7.00 -43.67 -12.99
C ASN A 75 -5.52 -43.52 -13.36
N THR A 76 -5.00 -42.32 -13.22
CA THR A 76 -3.63 -41.96 -13.59
C THR A 76 -3.09 -40.87 -12.67
N ALA A 77 -1.77 -40.84 -12.53
CA ALA A 77 -1.10 -39.76 -11.77
C ALA A 77 -1.10 -38.43 -12.53
N SER A 78 -1.15 -38.47 -13.83
CA SER A 78 -1.20 -37.26 -14.67
C SER A 78 -1.72 -37.59 -16.07
N LEU A 79 -2.03 -36.55 -16.82
CA LEU A 79 -2.54 -36.68 -18.20
C LEU A 79 -1.82 -35.66 -19.09
N TYR A 80 -1.20 -36.15 -20.15
CA TYR A 80 -0.62 -35.32 -21.21
C TYR A 80 -1.60 -35.18 -22.36
N MET A 81 -1.93 -33.96 -22.76
CA MET A 81 -2.90 -33.62 -23.78
C MET A 81 -2.28 -32.72 -24.85
N ARG A 82 -2.69 -32.90 -26.09
CA ARG A 82 -2.23 -32.12 -27.26
C ARG A 82 -3.40 -31.83 -28.18
N ARG A 83 -3.55 -30.56 -28.59
CA ARG A 83 -4.51 -30.13 -29.60
C ARG A 83 -3.84 -29.24 -30.63
N GLU A 84 -3.75 -29.72 -31.88
CA GLU A 84 -3.33 -28.88 -32.99
C GLU A 84 -4.52 -28.06 -33.50
N PHE A 85 -4.27 -26.77 -33.75
CA PHE A 85 -5.28 -25.86 -34.26
C PHE A 85 -4.67 -24.91 -35.28
N SER A 86 -5.53 -24.23 -36.07
CA SER A 86 -5.08 -23.29 -37.11
C SER A 86 -5.53 -21.91 -36.80
N VAL A 87 -4.65 -20.91 -36.98
CA VAL A 87 -4.97 -19.49 -36.88
C VAL A 87 -5.00 -18.90 -38.29
N ASN A 88 -6.18 -18.41 -38.66
CA ASN A 88 -6.39 -17.62 -39.86
C ASN A 88 -6.34 -16.14 -39.52
N GLN A 89 -5.81 -15.30 -40.43
CA GLN A 89 -5.74 -13.84 -40.23
C GLN A 89 -5.10 -13.44 -38.86
N LEU A 90 -3.90 -13.93 -38.59
CA LEU A 90 -3.18 -13.63 -37.34
C LEU A 90 -3.13 -12.14 -37.00
N SER A 91 -3.11 -11.26 -38.01
CA SER A 91 -3.13 -9.81 -37.84
C SER A 91 -4.43 -9.27 -37.20
N ALA A 92 -5.52 -10.01 -37.25
CA ALA A 92 -6.78 -9.64 -36.62
C ALA A 92 -6.81 -10.01 -35.12
N VAL A 93 -5.96 -10.91 -34.67
CA VAL A 93 -5.90 -11.30 -33.26
C VAL A 93 -5.28 -10.19 -32.42
N GLN A 94 -5.98 -9.75 -31.37
CA GLN A 94 -5.59 -8.66 -30.49
C GLN A 94 -5.38 -9.12 -29.04
N ALA A 95 -5.97 -10.26 -28.65
CA ALA A 95 -5.79 -10.85 -27.32
C ALA A 95 -5.89 -12.36 -27.38
N LEU A 96 -5.34 -13.04 -26.39
CA LEU A 96 -5.40 -14.49 -26.24
C LEU A 96 -5.72 -14.83 -24.78
N ILE A 97 -6.71 -15.71 -24.58
CA ILE A 97 -7.15 -16.15 -23.25
C ILE A 97 -7.20 -17.65 -23.21
N PHE A 98 -6.59 -18.22 -22.18
CA PHE A 98 -6.67 -19.62 -21.85
C PHE A 98 -7.64 -19.84 -20.68
N HIS A 99 -8.55 -20.80 -20.81
CA HIS A 99 -9.46 -21.20 -19.75
C HIS A 99 -9.20 -22.66 -19.36
N ALA A 100 -9.36 -22.96 -18.08
CA ALA A 100 -9.18 -24.31 -17.56
C ALA A 100 -10.22 -24.61 -16.47
N ASP A 101 -10.90 -25.74 -16.62
CA ASP A 101 -11.59 -26.39 -15.52
C ASP A 101 -10.86 -27.71 -15.27
N TYR A 102 -10.21 -27.82 -14.11
CA TYR A 102 -9.21 -28.84 -13.85
C TYR A 102 -9.23 -29.27 -12.39
N ASP A 103 -8.76 -30.46 -12.19
CA ASP A 103 -8.56 -31.14 -10.93
C ASP A 103 -7.12 -31.72 -10.95
N ASP A 104 -6.28 -31.46 -10.09
CA ASP A 104 -5.81 -30.57 -9.06
C ASP A 104 -4.85 -29.49 -9.57
N GLY A 105 -4.04 -29.80 -10.61
CA GLY A 105 -3.04 -28.91 -11.16
C GLY A 105 -2.77 -29.13 -12.65
N PHE A 106 -2.18 -28.11 -13.30
CA PHE A 106 -1.78 -28.22 -14.70
C PHE A 106 -0.64 -27.27 -15.08
N VAL A 107 0.00 -27.56 -16.22
CA VAL A 107 0.86 -26.63 -16.97
C VAL A 107 0.44 -26.65 -18.43
N ALA A 108 0.15 -25.49 -19.02
CA ALA A 108 -0.28 -25.32 -20.40
C ALA A 108 0.81 -24.63 -21.24
N TYR A 109 0.97 -25.10 -22.47
CA TYR A 109 2.01 -24.65 -23.38
C TYR A 109 1.42 -24.29 -24.76
N LEU A 110 1.81 -23.15 -25.31
CA LEU A 110 1.54 -22.75 -26.69
C LEU A 110 2.83 -22.91 -27.52
N ASN A 111 2.81 -23.78 -28.53
CA ASN A 111 3.96 -24.02 -29.41
C ASN A 111 5.27 -24.30 -28.63
N GLY A 112 5.18 -25.03 -27.51
CA GLY A 112 6.32 -25.42 -26.69
C GLY A 112 6.70 -24.46 -25.57
N THR A 113 6.12 -23.26 -25.52
CA THR A 113 6.35 -22.28 -24.46
C THR A 113 5.18 -22.26 -23.50
N GLU A 114 5.45 -22.23 -22.21
CA GLU A 114 4.44 -22.16 -21.16
C GLU A 114 3.66 -20.84 -21.23
N ILE A 115 2.34 -20.94 -21.12
CA ILE A 115 1.42 -19.80 -21.14
C ILE A 115 0.55 -19.70 -19.88
N ALA A 116 0.38 -20.80 -19.14
CA ALA A 116 -0.38 -20.84 -17.91
C ALA A 116 0.03 -22.04 -17.05
N ARG A 117 -0.06 -21.90 -15.75
CA ARG A 117 0.03 -23.01 -14.79
C ARG A 117 -0.83 -22.76 -13.58
N ALA A 118 -1.20 -23.79 -12.88
CA ALA A 118 -1.87 -23.72 -11.60
C ALA A 118 -1.48 -24.87 -10.70
N ASN A 119 -1.27 -24.59 -9.41
CA ASN A 119 -0.96 -25.57 -8.37
C ASN A 119 0.26 -26.45 -8.68
N VAL A 120 1.25 -25.88 -9.37
CA VAL A 120 2.51 -26.55 -9.75
C VAL A 120 3.67 -25.59 -9.48
N ASP A 121 4.54 -25.95 -8.54
CA ASP A 121 5.65 -25.12 -8.05
C ASP A 121 7.02 -25.48 -8.66
N THR A 122 7.04 -26.42 -9.62
CA THR A 122 8.27 -26.88 -10.27
C THR A 122 8.20 -26.73 -11.79
N LEU A 123 9.34 -26.36 -12.40
CA LEU A 123 9.50 -26.32 -13.85
C LEU A 123 9.50 -27.76 -14.39
N ASN A 124 8.77 -27.97 -15.51
CA ASN A 124 8.69 -29.28 -16.17
C ASN A 124 8.36 -30.41 -15.17
N PRO A 125 7.20 -30.38 -14.52
CA PRO A 125 6.84 -31.39 -13.53
C PRO A 125 6.90 -32.79 -14.12
N PRO A 126 7.48 -33.78 -13.41
CA PRO A 126 7.51 -35.17 -13.89
C PRO A 126 6.07 -35.75 -13.86
N TYR A 127 5.88 -36.83 -14.63
CA TYR A 127 4.56 -37.50 -14.75
C TYR A 127 3.92 -37.89 -13.42
N ASN A 128 4.70 -38.08 -12.39
CA ASN A 128 4.25 -38.47 -11.05
C ASN A 128 4.36 -37.31 -10.01
N TYR A 129 4.50 -36.09 -10.49
CA TYR A 129 4.41 -34.90 -9.61
C TYR A 129 3.01 -34.85 -8.99
N SER A 130 2.95 -34.62 -7.68
CA SER A 130 1.68 -34.41 -6.95
C SER A 130 1.54 -32.93 -6.61
N PRO A 131 0.53 -32.24 -7.14
CA PRO A 131 0.23 -30.88 -6.75
C PRO A 131 0.13 -30.73 -5.23
N PRO A 132 0.62 -29.63 -4.64
CA PRO A 132 0.63 -29.49 -3.16
C PRO A 132 -0.76 -29.28 -2.55
N ILE A 133 -1.73 -28.80 -3.33
CA ILE A 133 -3.07 -28.45 -2.87
C ILE A 133 -4.10 -29.33 -3.61
N TRP A 134 -5.05 -29.85 -2.86
CA TRP A 134 -6.22 -30.52 -3.44
C TRP A 134 -7.19 -29.48 -3.98
N ARG A 135 -7.71 -29.71 -5.20
CA ARG A 135 -8.64 -28.79 -5.86
C ARG A 135 -9.63 -29.55 -6.73
N GLU A 136 -10.90 -29.23 -6.59
CA GLU A 136 -11.98 -29.71 -7.44
C GLU A 136 -12.20 -28.85 -8.69
N ALA A 137 -12.60 -29.46 -9.79
CA ALA A 137 -13.18 -28.78 -10.93
C ALA A 137 -14.48 -28.06 -10.55
N LYS A 138 -14.85 -27.01 -11.24
CA LYS A 138 -15.98 -26.14 -10.84
C LYS A 138 -17.20 -26.27 -11.74
N MET A 139 -17.01 -26.51 -13.04
CA MET A 139 -18.10 -26.40 -14.00
C MET A 139 -19.18 -27.48 -13.79
N PHE A 140 -18.84 -28.65 -13.26
CA PHE A 140 -19.81 -29.69 -12.94
C PHE A 140 -20.77 -29.27 -11.80
N GLN A 141 -20.38 -28.30 -10.98
CA GLN A 141 -21.20 -27.70 -9.91
C GLN A 141 -21.86 -26.39 -10.35
N GLY A 142 -21.75 -26.01 -11.64
CA GLY A 142 -22.32 -24.79 -12.19
C GLY A 142 -21.45 -23.54 -11.99
N GLY A 143 -20.17 -23.71 -11.67
CA GLY A 143 -19.17 -22.62 -11.64
C GLY A 143 -18.55 -22.36 -13.01
N ASP A 144 -17.76 -21.30 -13.12
CA ASP A 144 -17.03 -20.94 -14.33
C ASP A 144 -15.61 -21.51 -14.31
N PRO A 145 -15.00 -21.80 -15.49
CA PRO A 145 -13.61 -22.18 -15.57
C PRO A 145 -12.69 -21.06 -15.14
N ALA A 146 -11.52 -21.41 -14.64
CA ALA A 146 -10.48 -20.44 -14.32
C ALA A 146 -9.89 -19.81 -15.59
N VAL A 147 -9.42 -18.55 -15.52
CA VAL A 147 -9.06 -17.71 -16.67
C VAL A 147 -7.60 -17.27 -16.57
N TRP A 148 -6.87 -17.35 -17.67
CA TRP A 148 -5.52 -16.78 -17.83
C TRP A 148 -5.48 -15.91 -19.08
N VAL A 149 -5.25 -14.60 -18.91
CA VAL A 149 -4.92 -13.73 -20.04
C VAL A 149 -3.46 -13.96 -20.40
N VAL A 150 -3.20 -14.35 -21.62
CA VAL A 150 -1.82 -14.57 -22.07
C VAL A 150 -1.20 -13.22 -22.45
N ASP A 151 -0.04 -12.92 -21.86
CA ASP A 151 0.67 -11.66 -22.10
C ASP A 151 0.89 -11.42 -23.60
N GLU A 152 0.63 -10.21 -24.08
CA GLU A 152 0.73 -9.85 -25.50
C GLU A 152 2.14 -10.05 -26.05
N ALA A 153 3.18 -9.69 -25.28
CA ALA A 153 4.58 -9.88 -25.68
C ALA A 153 4.92 -11.38 -25.82
N VAL A 154 4.26 -12.25 -25.04
CA VAL A 154 4.43 -13.71 -25.10
C VAL A 154 3.69 -14.27 -26.29
N TRP A 155 2.35 -14.10 -26.39
CA TRP A 155 1.60 -14.79 -27.44
C TRP A 155 1.89 -14.27 -28.84
N ARG A 156 2.20 -12.96 -29.02
CA ARG A 156 2.60 -12.42 -30.35
C ARG A 156 3.89 -13.04 -30.87
N GLY A 157 4.78 -13.45 -29.99
CA GLY A 157 6.00 -14.17 -30.34
C GLY A 157 5.79 -15.66 -30.65
N LEU A 158 4.72 -16.25 -30.13
CA LEU A 158 4.45 -17.69 -30.17
C LEU A 158 3.40 -18.08 -31.23
N LEU A 159 2.29 -17.34 -31.32
CA LEU A 159 1.18 -17.66 -32.18
C LEU A 159 1.55 -17.44 -33.66
N LYS A 160 1.29 -18.46 -34.51
CA LYS A 160 1.68 -18.47 -35.93
C LYS A 160 0.44 -18.46 -36.80
N SER A 161 0.55 -17.86 -37.98
CA SER A 161 -0.43 -18.09 -39.05
C SER A 161 -0.35 -19.56 -39.49
N GLY A 162 -1.50 -20.22 -39.63
CA GLY A 162 -1.60 -21.66 -39.91
C GLY A 162 -1.49 -22.50 -38.62
N SER A 163 -0.75 -23.60 -38.67
CA SER A 163 -0.74 -24.63 -37.60
C SER A 163 -0.06 -24.16 -36.32
N ASN A 164 -0.72 -24.39 -35.19
CA ASN A 164 -0.27 -24.17 -33.81
C ASN A 164 -0.59 -25.39 -32.96
N LEU A 165 -0.01 -25.46 -31.78
CA LEU A 165 -0.20 -26.51 -30.80
C LEU A 165 -0.52 -25.93 -29.43
N LEU A 166 -1.65 -26.30 -28.85
CA LEU A 166 -1.91 -26.22 -27.42
C LEU A 166 -1.61 -27.57 -26.78
N ALA A 167 -0.70 -27.60 -25.81
CA ALA A 167 -0.35 -28.81 -25.08
C ALA A 167 -0.55 -28.55 -23.57
N VAL A 168 -1.11 -29.53 -22.85
CA VAL A 168 -1.36 -29.41 -21.42
C VAL A 168 -0.93 -30.66 -20.69
N HIS A 169 -0.25 -30.50 -19.57
CA HIS A 169 0.07 -31.57 -18.63
C HIS A 169 -0.79 -31.35 -17.38
N THR A 170 -1.83 -32.16 -17.20
CA THR A 170 -2.72 -32.17 -16.02
C THR A 170 -2.14 -33.12 -14.98
N LEU A 171 -2.17 -32.72 -13.71
CA LEU A 171 -1.48 -33.38 -12.61
C LEU A 171 -2.47 -33.62 -11.46
N ASN A 172 -2.41 -34.77 -10.84
CA ASN A 172 -3.36 -35.24 -9.85
C ASN A 172 -2.72 -35.32 -8.45
N ASN A 173 -3.33 -34.69 -7.44
CA ASN A 173 -2.91 -34.83 -6.04
C ASN A 173 -3.19 -36.26 -5.55
N GLY A 174 -2.21 -36.87 -4.89
CA GLY A 174 -2.27 -38.30 -4.54
C GLY A 174 -2.03 -39.27 -5.69
N GLY A 175 -1.72 -38.77 -6.89
CA GLY A 175 -1.33 -39.54 -8.06
C GLY A 175 -2.45 -40.48 -8.54
N ALA A 176 -2.11 -41.67 -9.00
CA ALA A 176 -3.08 -42.65 -9.53
C ALA A 176 -4.03 -43.24 -8.47
N SER A 177 -3.91 -42.85 -7.18
CA SER A 177 -4.82 -43.24 -6.11
C SER A 177 -5.95 -42.24 -5.86
N SER A 178 -5.95 -41.10 -6.54
CA SER A 178 -7.05 -40.13 -6.47
C SER A 178 -8.36 -40.74 -6.97
N SER A 179 -9.47 -40.24 -6.44
CA SER A 179 -10.83 -40.67 -6.81
C SER A 179 -11.23 -40.19 -8.19
N ASP A 180 -10.68 -39.09 -8.64
CA ASP A 180 -11.08 -38.33 -9.80
C ASP A 180 -9.90 -37.61 -10.47
N LEU A 181 -10.14 -37.06 -11.66
CA LEU A 181 -9.32 -36.14 -12.41
C LEU A 181 -10.16 -35.50 -13.50
N THR A 182 -10.17 -34.20 -13.59
CA THR A 182 -10.83 -33.44 -14.66
C THR A 182 -9.83 -32.61 -15.45
N ALA A 183 -9.91 -32.63 -16.79
CA ALA A 183 -9.06 -31.89 -17.70
C ALA A 183 -9.89 -31.27 -18.84
N ARG A 184 -10.33 -30.01 -18.66
CA ARG A 184 -11.15 -29.27 -19.64
C ARG A 184 -10.47 -27.95 -19.95
N TYR A 185 -10.12 -27.73 -21.22
CA TYR A 185 -9.30 -26.60 -21.64
C TYR A 185 -9.82 -25.91 -22.88
N TRP A 186 -9.73 -24.60 -22.91
CA TRP A 186 -10.14 -23.77 -24.03
C TRP A 186 -9.08 -22.70 -24.33
N LEU A 187 -9.01 -22.28 -25.58
CA LEU A 187 -8.21 -21.15 -26.02
C LEU A 187 -9.09 -20.23 -26.87
N HIS A 188 -9.24 -18.98 -26.42
CA HIS A 188 -10.02 -17.96 -27.10
C HIS A 188 -9.11 -16.84 -27.59
N CYS A 189 -9.50 -16.18 -28.68
CA CYS A 189 -8.84 -14.99 -29.17
C CYS A 189 -9.86 -13.84 -29.34
N GLY A 190 -9.46 -12.62 -28.92
CA GLY A 190 -10.15 -11.40 -29.25
C GLY A 190 -9.73 -10.91 -30.62
N VAL A 191 -10.66 -10.58 -31.49
CA VAL A 191 -10.39 -10.12 -32.86
C VAL A 191 -10.90 -8.70 -33.11
N ASN A 192 -10.20 -7.96 -33.98
CA ASN A 192 -10.54 -6.57 -34.34
C ASN A 192 -11.28 -6.45 -35.67
N THR A 193 -12.05 -7.45 -36.02
CA THR A 193 -12.86 -7.47 -37.27
C THR A 193 -14.27 -7.92 -36.92
N THR A 194 -15.24 -7.39 -37.65
CA THR A 194 -16.66 -7.77 -37.51
C THR A 194 -17.00 -9.11 -38.18
N SER A 195 -16.06 -9.67 -38.97
CA SER A 195 -16.26 -10.93 -39.65
C SER A 195 -15.71 -12.09 -38.77
N GLN A 196 -16.50 -13.12 -38.63
CA GLN A 196 -16.06 -14.34 -37.96
C GLN A 196 -14.93 -15.03 -38.76
N ILE A 197 -13.81 -15.31 -38.09
CA ILE A 197 -12.61 -15.94 -38.64
C ILE A 197 -12.47 -17.39 -38.17
N HIS A 198 -12.83 -17.66 -36.92
CA HIS A 198 -12.76 -18.97 -36.24
C HIS A 198 -14.15 -19.41 -35.76
N SER A 199 -14.21 -20.27 -34.77
CA SER A 199 -15.48 -20.74 -34.20
C SER A 199 -16.07 -19.73 -33.21
N ASN A 200 -17.40 -19.77 -33.06
CA ASN A 200 -18.04 -19.00 -31.98
C ASN A 200 -17.48 -19.41 -30.61
N GLN A 201 -17.40 -18.45 -29.72
CA GLN A 201 -17.09 -18.69 -28.31
C GLN A 201 -18.12 -19.61 -27.66
N GLU A 202 -17.77 -20.21 -26.53
CA GLU A 202 -18.69 -21.03 -25.74
C GLU A 202 -19.82 -20.19 -25.14
N ALA A 203 -20.98 -20.78 -24.91
CA ALA A 203 -22.15 -20.06 -24.38
C ALA A 203 -21.94 -19.50 -22.98
N TRP A 204 -21.10 -20.12 -22.17
CA TRP A 204 -20.72 -19.64 -20.84
C TRP A 204 -19.66 -18.52 -20.88
N PHE A 205 -18.98 -18.35 -22.01
CA PHE A 205 -17.96 -17.32 -22.19
C PHE A 205 -18.65 -15.99 -22.46
N ASP A 206 -19.13 -15.37 -21.39
CA ASP A 206 -19.66 -14.01 -21.43
C ASP A 206 -18.57 -13.04 -21.02
N PHE A 207 -17.89 -12.50 -22.01
CA PHE A 207 -16.89 -11.48 -21.83
C PHE A 207 -17.54 -10.11 -22.01
N ASP A 208 -18.36 -9.74 -21.06
CA ASP A 208 -18.72 -8.34 -20.94
C ASP A 208 -17.43 -7.54 -20.72
N THR A 209 -17.23 -6.55 -21.58
CA THR A 209 -16.12 -5.60 -21.43
C THR A 209 -16.34 -4.85 -20.13
N PHE A 210 -15.84 -5.41 -19.02
CA PHE A 210 -15.87 -4.72 -17.75
C PHE A 210 -14.89 -3.56 -17.84
N GLU A 211 -15.42 -2.33 -17.88
CA GLU A 211 -14.63 -1.12 -17.91
C GLU A 211 -14.70 -0.42 -16.56
N SER A 212 -13.57 0.11 -16.10
CA SER A 212 -13.45 0.84 -14.85
C SER A 212 -12.68 2.13 -15.04
N SER A 213 -13.03 3.15 -14.26
CA SER A 213 -12.26 4.40 -14.12
C SER A 213 -11.08 4.27 -13.15
N VAL A 214 -10.96 3.15 -12.43
CA VAL A 214 -9.84 2.81 -11.56
C VAL A 214 -9.15 1.55 -12.07
N ALA A 215 -7.96 1.26 -11.58
CA ALA A 215 -7.26 0.04 -11.93
C ALA A 215 -8.06 -1.21 -11.53
N ILE A 216 -7.92 -2.28 -12.29
CA ILE A 216 -8.56 -3.56 -12.03
C ILE A 216 -7.51 -4.53 -11.51
N MET A 217 -7.76 -5.10 -10.34
CA MET A 217 -6.91 -6.10 -9.72
C MET A 217 -7.60 -7.46 -9.75
N ARG A 218 -6.93 -8.45 -10.29
CA ARG A 218 -7.40 -9.83 -10.32
C ARG A 218 -6.47 -10.68 -9.46
N ILE A 219 -7.04 -11.42 -8.52
CA ILE A 219 -6.31 -12.36 -7.68
C ILE A 219 -6.87 -13.76 -7.92
N ASN A 220 -5.99 -14.68 -8.30
CA ASN A 220 -6.31 -16.09 -8.44
C ASN A 220 -5.65 -16.87 -7.29
N THR A 221 -6.45 -17.39 -6.39
CA THR A 221 -6.00 -18.26 -5.27
C THR A 221 -6.22 -19.73 -5.57
N PHE A 222 -6.39 -20.08 -6.85
CA PHE A 222 -6.68 -21.44 -7.30
C PHE A 222 -7.92 -22.05 -6.61
N ALA A 223 -8.94 -21.20 -6.40
CA ALA A 223 -10.17 -21.49 -5.68
C ALA A 223 -10.00 -21.78 -4.17
N GLU A 224 -8.82 -21.60 -3.61
CA GLU A 224 -8.59 -21.72 -2.19
C GLU A 224 -9.22 -20.52 -1.44
N ASN A 225 -9.87 -20.79 -0.30
CA ASN A 225 -10.42 -19.74 0.54
C ASN A 225 -9.30 -19.02 1.28
N ILE A 226 -9.25 -17.70 1.15
CA ILE A 226 -8.24 -16.90 1.85
C ILE A 226 -8.48 -16.96 3.35
N PRO A 227 -7.53 -17.51 4.15
CA PRO A 227 -7.65 -17.62 5.61
C PRO A 227 -7.21 -16.31 6.30
N ASN A 228 -7.34 -16.29 7.62
CA ASN A 228 -6.78 -15.20 8.43
C ASN A 228 -5.27 -15.41 8.73
N ASP A 229 -4.83 -16.67 8.85
CA ASP A 229 -3.46 -17.12 9.11
C ASP A 229 -3.45 -18.66 9.00
N PRO A 230 -2.47 -19.26 8.34
CA PRO A 230 -1.39 -18.66 7.55
C PRO A 230 -1.86 -18.11 6.19
N SER A 231 -1.01 -17.30 5.54
CA SER A 231 -1.22 -16.86 4.15
C SER A 231 -1.25 -18.05 3.17
N ILE A 232 -1.96 -17.87 2.07
CA ILE A 232 -2.00 -18.82 0.97
C ILE A 232 -1.40 -18.23 -0.29
N ARG A 233 -0.99 -19.10 -1.20
CA ARG A 233 -0.42 -18.73 -2.49
C ARG A 233 -1.48 -18.27 -3.47
N GLY A 234 -1.10 -17.34 -4.35
CA GLY A 234 -1.94 -16.87 -5.44
C GLY A 234 -1.15 -16.17 -6.52
N ILE A 235 -1.85 -15.73 -7.55
CA ILE A 235 -1.32 -14.85 -8.59
C ILE A 235 -2.13 -13.56 -8.54
N MET A 236 -1.43 -12.43 -8.56
CA MET A 236 -2.01 -11.09 -8.68
C MET A 236 -1.71 -10.51 -10.05
N GLU A 237 -2.73 -9.98 -10.68
CA GLU A 237 -2.65 -9.23 -11.92
C GLU A 237 -3.26 -7.85 -11.72
N ILE A 238 -2.61 -6.81 -12.24
CA ILE A 238 -3.14 -5.45 -12.20
C ILE A 238 -3.17 -4.88 -13.62
N VAL A 239 -4.35 -4.38 -14.01
CA VAL A 239 -4.59 -3.73 -15.30
C VAL A 239 -4.86 -2.26 -15.05
N TRP A 240 -4.09 -1.37 -15.67
CA TRP A 240 -4.34 0.06 -15.65
C TRP A 240 -3.90 0.72 -16.96
N ASN A 241 -4.35 1.96 -17.18
CA ASN A 241 -3.95 2.75 -18.32
C ASN A 241 -3.81 4.22 -17.92
N ASP A 242 -2.58 4.73 -17.92
CA ASP A 242 -2.27 6.10 -17.51
C ASP A 242 -2.84 7.18 -18.42
N THR A 243 -3.20 6.82 -19.64
CA THR A 243 -3.67 7.77 -20.68
C THR A 243 -5.18 7.71 -20.93
N ALA A 244 -5.87 6.69 -20.44
CA ALA A 244 -7.30 6.49 -20.63
C ALA A 244 -8.08 6.79 -19.35
N THR A 245 -9.31 7.20 -19.51
CA THR A 245 -10.26 7.40 -18.40
C THR A 245 -10.93 6.10 -17.96
N THR A 246 -10.69 5.01 -18.66
CA THR A 246 -11.25 3.68 -18.38
C THR A 246 -10.20 2.58 -18.56
N HIS A 247 -10.32 1.53 -17.76
CA HIS A 247 -9.51 0.32 -17.82
C HIS A 247 -10.41 -0.89 -18.11
N ALA A 248 -10.01 -1.76 -19.02
CA ALA A 248 -10.75 -2.98 -19.31
C ALA A 248 -10.21 -4.17 -18.48
N SER A 249 -11.13 -5.00 -17.94
CA SER A 249 -10.71 -6.12 -17.07
C SER A 249 -10.21 -7.32 -17.84
N TYR A 250 -10.95 -7.72 -18.84
CA TYR A 250 -10.68 -8.95 -19.58
C TYR A 250 -10.23 -8.62 -21.00
N GLY A 251 -9.40 -9.50 -21.56
CA GLY A 251 -8.86 -9.31 -22.90
C GLY A 251 -7.78 -8.26 -23.01
N VAL A 252 -7.49 -7.55 -21.91
CA VAL A 252 -6.38 -6.60 -21.84
C VAL A 252 -5.25 -7.26 -21.02
N PRO A 253 -4.02 -7.32 -21.55
CA PRO A 253 -2.86 -7.79 -20.80
C PRO A 253 -2.69 -7.00 -19.51
N ALA A 254 -2.33 -7.67 -18.43
CA ALA A 254 -2.01 -7.00 -17.18
C ALA A 254 -0.68 -6.25 -17.29
N ASN A 255 -0.62 -5.05 -16.71
CA ASN A 255 0.62 -4.28 -16.62
C ASN A 255 1.58 -4.86 -15.58
N LEU A 256 1.03 -5.51 -14.55
CA LEU A 256 1.77 -6.22 -13.53
C LEU A 256 1.18 -7.61 -13.32
N ILE A 257 2.03 -8.63 -13.37
CA ILE A 257 1.70 -10.02 -13.01
C ILE A 257 2.77 -10.51 -12.04
N THR A 258 2.36 -11.01 -10.88
CA THR A 258 3.29 -11.52 -9.88
C THR A 258 2.64 -12.62 -9.03
N ASN A 259 3.45 -13.55 -8.51
CA ASN A 259 3.00 -14.44 -7.46
C ASN A 259 2.82 -13.67 -6.17
N ILE A 260 1.91 -14.13 -5.34
CA ILE A 260 1.62 -13.51 -4.04
C ILE A 260 1.39 -14.55 -2.95
N GLU A 261 1.69 -14.18 -1.73
CA GLU A 261 1.06 -14.74 -0.56
C GLU A 261 -0.01 -13.77 -0.04
N ILE A 262 -1.19 -14.30 0.29
CA ILE A 262 -2.35 -13.50 0.68
C ILE A 262 -3.04 -14.08 1.90
N GLU A 263 -3.44 -13.20 2.83
CA GLU A 263 -4.23 -13.54 4.00
C GLU A 263 -5.28 -12.45 4.28
N LYS A 264 -6.34 -12.81 5.02
CA LYS A 264 -7.28 -11.81 5.55
C LYS A 264 -6.58 -10.97 6.60
N ARG A 265 -6.90 -9.68 6.59
CA ARG A 265 -6.37 -8.75 7.59
C ARG A 265 -7.50 -7.92 8.21
N GLY A 266 -7.19 -7.35 9.35
CA GLY A 266 -8.11 -6.61 10.21
C GLY A 266 -8.40 -7.43 11.46
N ARG A 267 -8.95 -6.79 12.47
CA ARG A 267 -9.34 -7.45 13.70
C ARG A 267 -10.85 -7.36 13.89
N TRP A 268 -11.32 -6.22 14.34
CA TRP A 268 -12.75 -5.98 14.55
C TRP A 268 -13.54 -6.07 13.24
N SER A 269 -13.02 -5.49 12.15
CA SER A 269 -13.66 -5.49 10.84
C SER A 269 -13.96 -6.88 10.29
N GLN A 270 -13.10 -7.87 10.53
CA GLN A 270 -13.32 -9.24 10.08
C GLN A 270 -14.53 -9.92 10.77
N PHE A 271 -14.85 -9.53 12.01
CA PHE A 271 -15.99 -10.10 12.75
C PHE A 271 -17.30 -9.39 12.44
N VAL A 272 -17.24 -8.11 12.09
CA VAL A 272 -18.42 -7.26 11.98
C VAL A 272 -18.84 -7.05 10.53
N TYR A 273 -17.88 -7.02 9.61
CA TYR A 273 -18.14 -6.73 8.21
C TYR A 273 -17.86 -7.93 7.30
N PRO A 274 -18.74 -8.22 6.31
CA PRO A 274 -18.53 -9.32 5.38
C PRO A 274 -17.44 -9.02 4.33
N LYS A 275 -17.14 -7.75 4.06
CA LYS A 275 -16.11 -7.32 3.13
C LYS A 275 -14.77 -7.31 3.85
N ASN A 276 -13.92 -8.29 3.56
CA ASN A 276 -12.62 -8.43 4.20
C ASN A 276 -11.59 -7.48 3.62
N GLY A 277 -10.61 -7.04 4.44
CA GLY A 277 -9.34 -6.53 3.98
C GLY A 277 -8.33 -7.66 3.82
N TYR A 278 -7.26 -7.43 3.04
CA TYR A 278 -6.22 -8.43 2.80
C TYR A 278 -4.83 -7.85 3.00
N ALA A 279 -3.89 -8.68 3.47
CA ALA A 279 -2.46 -8.43 3.39
C ALA A 279 -1.90 -9.26 2.24
N ILE A 280 -1.01 -8.66 1.45
CA ILE A 280 -0.40 -9.26 0.28
C ILE A 280 1.11 -9.11 0.41
N GLU A 281 1.84 -10.18 0.14
CA GLU A 281 3.29 -10.20 0.00
C GLU A 281 3.64 -10.73 -1.38
N THR A 282 4.36 -9.95 -2.19
CA THR A 282 4.68 -10.32 -3.57
C THR A 282 5.90 -11.23 -3.63
N LYS A 283 5.84 -12.23 -4.50
CA LYS A 283 6.83 -13.31 -4.63
C LYS A 283 7.32 -13.43 -6.06
N ASP A 284 8.56 -13.82 -6.21
CA ASP A 284 9.11 -14.19 -7.50
C ASP A 284 8.66 -15.62 -7.93
N PHE A 285 9.22 -16.10 -9.03
CA PHE A 285 8.95 -17.44 -9.53
C PHE A 285 9.37 -18.56 -8.54
N TYR A 286 10.37 -18.32 -7.70
CA TYR A 286 10.86 -19.27 -6.69
C TYR A 286 10.18 -19.13 -5.34
N TRP A 287 9.18 -18.26 -5.23
CA TRP A 287 8.46 -17.93 -3.99
C TRP A 287 9.30 -17.19 -2.95
N GLU A 288 10.39 -16.56 -3.41
CA GLU A 288 11.14 -15.61 -2.59
C GLU A 288 10.49 -14.22 -2.68
N ASP A 289 10.67 -13.41 -1.64
CA ASP A 289 10.14 -12.05 -1.59
C ASP A 289 10.67 -11.24 -2.77
N THR A 290 9.80 -10.49 -3.44
CA THR A 290 10.17 -9.67 -4.59
C THR A 290 9.47 -8.33 -4.59
N ASP A 291 10.24 -7.27 -4.78
CA ASP A 291 9.72 -5.91 -4.87
C ASP A 291 9.00 -5.68 -6.20
N VAL A 292 7.80 -5.13 -6.13
CA VAL A 292 7.04 -4.67 -7.30
C VAL A 292 6.59 -3.22 -7.11
N SER A 293 6.27 -2.53 -8.21
CA SER A 293 5.77 -1.15 -8.22
C SER A 293 4.34 -1.11 -8.76
N PRO A 294 3.32 -1.46 -7.98
CA PRO A 294 1.94 -1.43 -8.45
C PRO A 294 1.46 0.02 -8.55
N LEU A 295 0.91 0.38 -9.71
CA LEU A 295 0.29 1.71 -9.96
C LEU A 295 1.22 2.88 -9.61
N ASP A 296 2.49 2.77 -10.02
CA ASP A 296 3.56 3.76 -9.80
C ASP A 296 3.84 4.11 -8.33
N MET A 297 3.50 3.22 -7.41
CA MET A 297 3.98 3.31 -6.03
C MET A 297 5.41 2.76 -5.92
N PRO A 298 6.24 3.23 -4.98
CA PRO A 298 7.60 2.74 -4.81
C PRO A 298 7.71 1.23 -4.68
N LEU A 299 8.82 0.67 -5.13
CA LEU A 299 9.14 -0.76 -5.08
C LEU A 299 9.07 -1.30 -3.65
N GLU A 300 8.33 -2.40 -3.47
CA GLU A 300 8.19 -3.09 -2.18
C GLU A 300 7.46 -4.43 -2.37
N GLU A 301 7.60 -5.35 -1.41
CA GLU A 301 6.91 -6.64 -1.42
C GLU A 301 5.60 -6.66 -0.60
N ASP A 302 5.46 -5.79 0.41
CA ASP A 302 4.33 -5.80 1.37
C ASP A 302 3.24 -4.78 1.03
N TRP A 303 2.03 -5.25 0.74
CA TRP A 303 0.87 -4.44 0.35
C TRP A 303 -0.37 -4.76 1.16
N ILE A 304 -1.33 -3.84 1.17
CA ILE A 304 -2.60 -3.99 1.85
C ILE A 304 -3.74 -3.62 0.91
N LEU A 305 -4.75 -4.47 0.87
CA LEU A 305 -6.06 -4.16 0.29
C LEU A 305 -7.02 -3.82 1.41
N HIS A 306 -7.30 -2.54 1.59
CA HIS A 306 -8.34 -2.07 2.49
C HIS A 306 -9.70 -2.18 1.81
N GLY A 307 -10.64 -2.92 2.43
CA GLY A 307 -12.01 -3.07 1.96
C GLY A 307 -12.94 -2.11 2.71
N PRO A 308 -13.22 -0.90 2.21
CA PRO A 308 -14.12 0.04 2.88
C PRO A 308 -15.55 -0.49 2.83
N TYR A 309 -16.09 -0.92 3.97
CA TYR A 309 -17.46 -1.42 4.07
C TYR A 309 -18.42 -0.39 4.68
N GLY A 310 -18.10 0.11 5.88
CA GLY A 310 -18.92 1.13 6.54
C GLY A 310 -18.82 2.52 5.90
N ASP A 311 -17.69 2.82 5.29
CA ASP A 311 -17.43 4.08 4.56
C ASP A 311 -18.00 4.00 3.14
N ARG A 312 -19.17 4.58 2.93
CA ARG A 312 -19.86 4.58 1.62
C ARG A 312 -19.27 5.57 0.62
N SER A 313 -18.47 6.54 1.10
CA SER A 313 -17.68 7.44 0.24
C SER A 313 -16.44 6.74 -0.30
N PHE A 314 -15.97 5.67 0.35
CA PHE A 314 -14.74 4.93 0.08
C PHE A 314 -13.44 5.74 0.28
N MET A 315 -13.53 7.01 0.65
CA MET A 315 -12.43 7.99 0.57
C MET A 315 -11.77 8.28 1.91
N ARG A 316 -12.38 7.95 3.07
CA ARG A 316 -11.91 8.43 4.38
C ARG A 316 -10.45 8.09 4.66
N ASN A 317 -10.03 6.84 4.44
CA ASN A 317 -8.63 6.47 4.57
C ASN A 317 -7.74 7.18 3.53
N ALA A 318 -8.16 7.21 2.27
CA ALA A 318 -7.40 7.87 1.20
C ALA A 318 -7.23 9.38 1.44
N LEU A 319 -8.27 10.06 1.92
CA LEU A 319 -8.24 11.47 2.30
C LEU A 319 -7.29 11.73 3.47
N ALA A 320 -7.37 10.92 4.53
CA ALA A 320 -6.48 11.04 5.69
C ALA A 320 -5.01 10.87 5.28
N MET A 321 -4.71 9.82 4.49
CA MET A 321 -3.35 9.59 3.98
C MET A 321 -2.87 10.72 3.06
N HIS A 322 -3.76 11.26 2.22
CA HIS A 322 -3.45 12.42 1.39
C HIS A 322 -3.10 13.65 2.24
N LEU A 323 -3.90 13.97 3.26
CA LEU A 323 -3.64 15.11 4.15
C LEU A 323 -2.31 14.95 4.88
N ALA A 324 -2.00 13.75 5.40
CA ALA A 324 -0.74 13.47 6.08
C ALA A 324 0.47 13.58 5.14
N ASN A 325 0.39 13.04 3.92
CA ASN A 325 1.46 13.20 2.93
C ASN A 325 1.67 14.69 2.55
N LYS A 326 0.61 15.50 2.51
CA LYS A 326 0.70 16.94 2.24
C LYS A 326 1.36 17.74 3.39
N GLN A 327 1.39 17.22 4.60
CA GLN A 327 2.20 17.81 5.69
C GLN A 327 3.71 17.64 5.45
N GLY A 328 4.13 16.73 4.57
CA GLY A 328 5.53 16.42 4.30
C GLY A 328 6.07 15.21 5.06
N ASN A 329 5.22 14.50 5.81
CA ASN A 329 5.56 13.24 6.47
C ASN A 329 5.19 12.05 5.61
N TYR A 330 5.87 10.91 5.80
CA TYR A 330 5.45 9.66 5.19
C TYR A 330 4.11 9.21 5.78
N ALA A 331 3.15 8.99 4.91
CA ALA A 331 1.94 8.23 5.18
C ALA A 331 1.70 7.27 4.00
N SER A 332 1.03 6.15 4.24
CA SER A 332 0.79 5.12 3.22
C SER A 332 0.18 5.72 1.96
N ARG A 333 0.84 5.54 0.81
CA ARG A 333 0.26 5.92 -0.47
C ARG A 333 -0.91 5.00 -0.78
N THR A 334 -1.90 5.52 -1.48
CA THR A 334 -3.16 4.81 -1.74
C THR A 334 -3.51 4.83 -3.22
N ARG A 335 -4.11 3.73 -3.72
CA ARG A 335 -4.70 3.65 -5.06
C ARG A 335 -6.04 2.93 -4.98
N PHE A 336 -7.04 3.44 -5.66
CA PHE A 336 -8.32 2.73 -5.81
C PHE A 336 -8.19 1.63 -6.84
N VAL A 337 -8.75 0.47 -6.53
CA VAL A 337 -8.79 -0.68 -7.44
C VAL A 337 -10.15 -1.38 -7.36
N GLU A 338 -10.67 -1.89 -8.46
CA GLU A 338 -11.76 -2.86 -8.45
C GLU A 338 -11.17 -4.26 -8.37
N LEU A 339 -11.56 -5.01 -7.34
CA LEU A 339 -10.99 -6.31 -7.02
C LEU A 339 -11.87 -7.45 -7.52
N PHE A 340 -11.21 -8.41 -8.16
CA PHE A 340 -11.76 -9.73 -8.48
C PHE A 340 -10.93 -10.81 -7.79
N ILE A 341 -11.58 -11.77 -7.14
CA ILE A 341 -10.93 -12.95 -6.55
C ILE A 341 -11.54 -14.18 -7.20
N ASN A 342 -10.70 -15.00 -7.85
CA ASN A 342 -11.12 -16.21 -8.58
C ASN A 342 -12.26 -15.94 -9.60
N GLY A 343 -12.26 -14.76 -10.22
CA GLY A 343 -13.29 -14.32 -11.16
C GLY A 343 -14.50 -13.61 -10.53
N ASP A 344 -14.72 -13.75 -9.22
CA ASP A 344 -15.82 -13.11 -8.53
C ASP A 344 -15.48 -11.63 -8.22
N TYR A 345 -16.39 -10.72 -8.56
CA TYR A 345 -16.25 -9.30 -8.25
C TYR A 345 -16.42 -9.04 -6.76
N GLU A 346 -15.38 -8.54 -6.12
CA GLU A 346 -15.36 -8.21 -4.69
C GLU A 346 -15.60 -6.73 -4.38
N GLY A 347 -15.67 -5.89 -5.40
CA GLY A 347 -15.96 -4.47 -5.26
C GLY A 347 -14.74 -3.57 -5.27
N LEU A 348 -14.95 -2.33 -4.84
CA LEU A 348 -13.91 -1.29 -4.74
C LEU A 348 -13.06 -1.48 -3.50
N TYR A 349 -11.75 -1.49 -3.67
CA TYR A 349 -10.74 -1.55 -2.60
C TYR A 349 -9.78 -0.37 -2.70
N VAL A 350 -9.07 -0.13 -1.61
CA VAL A 350 -7.93 0.80 -1.58
C VAL A 350 -6.66 -0.02 -1.40
N LEU A 351 -5.84 -0.07 -2.44
CA LEU A 351 -4.48 -0.62 -2.35
C LEU A 351 -3.61 0.38 -1.60
N MET A 352 -2.94 -0.07 -0.55
CA MET A 352 -2.18 0.76 0.38
C MET A 352 -0.81 0.17 0.65
N GLU A 353 0.17 1.02 0.92
CA GLU A 353 1.45 0.60 1.48
C GLU A 353 1.28 0.12 2.92
N LYS A 354 1.93 -0.99 3.26
CA LYS A 354 2.03 -1.45 4.65
C LYS A 354 3.08 -0.62 5.40
N ILE A 355 2.80 -0.23 6.64
CA ILE A 355 3.81 0.44 7.48
C ILE A 355 4.96 -0.53 7.74
N LYS A 356 6.14 -0.14 7.28
CA LYS A 356 7.36 -0.95 7.30
C LYS A 356 8.59 -0.04 7.30
N ARG A 357 9.73 -0.57 7.75
CA ARG A 357 11.01 0.10 7.54
C ARG A 357 11.39 0.11 6.06
N GLY A 358 11.78 1.23 5.54
CA GLY A 358 12.23 1.39 4.14
C GLY A 358 12.53 2.85 3.82
N GLU A 359 13.37 3.08 2.83
CA GLU A 359 13.75 4.43 2.39
C GLU A 359 12.51 5.22 1.93
N ASP A 360 11.61 4.57 1.18
CA ASP A 360 10.37 5.18 0.69
C ASP A 360 9.19 5.04 1.66
N ARG A 361 9.39 4.46 2.84
CA ARG A 361 8.37 4.27 3.89
C ARG A 361 8.83 4.87 5.22
N VAL A 362 9.02 4.10 6.28
CA VAL A 362 9.59 4.61 7.53
C VAL A 362 11.11 4.54 7.42
N ASP A 363 11.74 5.68 7.11
CA ASP A 363 13.18 5.79 6.90
C ASP A 363 13.93 5.78 8.24
N ILE A 364 14.20 4.57 8.72
CA ILE A 364 15.01 4.27 9.91
C ILE A 364 16.06 3.22 9.59
N ALA A 365 17.13 3.19 10.38
CA ALA A 365 18.19 2.20 10.21
C ALA A 365 17.66 0.77 10.38
N LYS A 366 18.29 -0.19 9.70
CA LYS A 366 18.10 -1.60 10.00
C LYS A 366 18.67 -1.88 11.39
N LEU A 367 18.01 -2.75 12.15
CA LEU A 367 18.46 -3.22 13.45
C LEU A 367 18.52 -4.76 13.43
N ASN A 368 19.74 -5.29 13.42
CA ASN A 368 19.98 -6.74 13.44
C ASN A 368 20.08 -7.27 14.89
N PRO A 369 19.83 -8.57 15.13
CA PRO A 369 19.86 -9.13 16.49
C PRO A 369 21.22 -9.04 17.20
N ASP A 370 22.32 -8.86 16.49
CA ASP A 370 23.68 -8.70 17.03
C ASP A 370 24.05 -7.24 17.32
N GLU A 371 23.23 -6.27 16.93
CA GLU A 371 23.40 -4.85 17.22
C GLU A 371 22.85 -4.52 18.62
N ILE A 372 23.65 -4.81 19.65
CA ILE A 372 23.25 -4.77 21.07
C ILE A 372 23.99 -3.73 21.92
N SER A 373 24.77 -2.85 21.30
CA SER A 373 25.55 -1.82 22.00
C SER A 373 25.89 -0.64 21.09
N GLY A 374 26.32 0.50 21.69
CA GLY A 374 26.72 1.69 20.96
C GLY A 374 25.58 2.32 20.19
N ASP A 375 25.91 3.09 19.15
CA ASP A 375 24.92 3.79 18.31
C ASP A 375 23.95 2.81 17.63
N ASP A 376 24.40 1.64 17.25
CA ASP A 376 23.59 0.63 16.56
C ASP A 376 22.38 0.17 17.38
N LEU A 377 22.54 0.07 18.72
CA LEU A 377 21.43 -0.26 19.64
C LEU A 377 20.39 0.87 19.73
N THR A 378 20.79 2.13 19.47
CA THR A 378 19.97 3.30 19.83
C THR A 378 18.82 3.60 18.88
N GLY A 379 18.72 2.94 17.73
CA GLY A 379 17.66 3.24 16.76
C GLY A 379 17.34 2.10 15.81
N GLY A 380 16.34 2.38 14.97
CA GLY A 380 15.78 1.38 14.07
C GLY A 380 14.58 0.66 14.69
N TYR A 381 13.78 1.37 15.49
CA TYR A 381 12.58 0.81 16.11
C TYR A 381 11.32 1.43 15.51
N ILE A 382 10.30 0.58 15.25
CA ILE A 382 8.91 0.99 15.03
C ILE A 382 8.07 0.24 16.04
N PHE A 383 7.24 0.96 16.79
CA PHE A 383 6.31 0.39 17.75
C PHE A 383 4.99 1.16 17.72
N LYS A 384 3.97 0.60 18.35
CA LYS A 384 2.65 1.24 18.36
C LYS A 384 1.92 1.03 19.67
N THR A 385 1.03 1.96 20.00
CA THR A 385 -0.05 1.75 20.94
C THR A 385 -1.21 1.09 20.22
N ASP A 386 -1.70 -0.04 20.75
CA ASP A 386 -2.84 -0.77 20.19
C ASP A 386 -3.47 -1.66 21.27
N TRP A 387 -4.69 -2.17 20.98
CA TRP A 387 -5.42 -3.01 21.92
C TRP A 387 -4.74 -4.35 22.16
N GLU A 388 -4.27 -5.00 21.11
CA GLU A 388 -3.55 -6.29 21.11
C GLU A 388 -2.91 -6.58 19.73
N PRO A 389 -1.88 -7.42 19.63
CA PRO A 389 -1.17 -8.03 20.77
C PRO A 389 -0.43 -6.96 21.58
N VAL A 390 -0.19 -7.23 22.86
CA VAL A 390 0.60 -6.36 23.74
C VAL A 390 1.94 -7.06 24.03
N ASP A 391 3.05 -6.44 23.62
CA ASP A 391 4.39 -6.95 23.87
C ASP A 391 4.95 -6.45 25.20
N TRP A 392 4.67 -5.20 25.55
CA TRP A 392 4.98 -4.65 26.88
C TRP A 392 3.97 -3.58 27.30
N ARG A 393 4.01 -3.21 28.57
CA ARG A 393 3.26 -2.10 29.11
C ARG A 393 4.20 -1.12 29.76
N SER A 394 4.03 0.18 29.49
CA SER A 394 4.82 1.22 30.13
C SER A 394 4.49 1.36 31.62
N SER A 395 5.28 2.14 32.34
CA SER A 395 4.98 2.52 33.71
C SER A 395 3.82 3.54 33.82
N PHE A 396 3.46 4.20 32.70
CA PHE A 396 2.39 5.18 32.61
C PHE A 396 1.01 4.56 32.44
N SER A 397 0.00 5.31 32.84
CA SER A 397 -1.41 4.89 32.70
C SER A 397 -2.11 5.66 31.60
N MET A 398 -3.17 5.06 31.10
CA MET A 398 -4.17 5.75 30.27
C MET A 398 -4.86 6.85 31.08
N LEU A 399 -5.33 7.88 30.41
CA LEU A 399 -6.10 8.96 31.01
C LEU A 399 -7.41 8.39 31.61
N LEU A 400 -7.75 8.80 32.83
CA LEU A 400 -8.93 8.37 33.58
C LEU A 400 -9.03 6.85 33.84
N ASP A 401 -7.99 6.07 33.53
CA ASP A 401 -7.90 4.64 33.78
C ASP A 401 -6.54 4.31 34.42
N THR A 402 -6.51 3.29 35.27
CA THR A 402 -5.26 2.79 35.86
C THR A 402 -4.55 1.78 34.98
N THR A 403 -5.15 1.43 33.83
CA THR A 403 -4.55 0.52 32.86
C THR A 403 -3.28 1.13 32.27
N LYS A 404 -2.20 0.36 32.30
CA LYS A 404 -0.92 0.77 31.73
C LYS A 404 -0.96 0.83 30.22
N ILE A 405 -0.29 1.83 29.63
CA ILE A 405 -0.25 2.02 28.16
C ILE A 405 0.32 0.76 27.50
N PRO A 406 -0.43 0.13 26.59
CA PRO A 406 0.02 -1.07 25.88
C PRO A 406 0.86 -0.68 24.66
N TYR A 407 1.99 -1.36 24.46
CA TYR A 407 2.83 -1.21 23.29
C TYR A 407 3.09 -2.54 22.59
N THR A 408 3.23 -2.49 21.27
CA THR A 408 3.51 -3.61 20.38
C THR A 408 4.69 -3.29 19.47
N TYR A 409 5.64 -4.21 19.32
CA TYR A 409 6.73 -4.07 18.37
C TYR A 409 6.23 -4.29 16.94
N THR A 410 6.53 -3.35 16.07
CA THR A 410 6.31 -3.49 14.62
C THR A 410 7.62 -3.84 13.91
N TYR A 411 8.72 -3.15 14.29
CA TYR A 411 10.06 -3.46 13.82
C TYR A 411 11.10 -3.15 14.92
N PRO A 412 12.04 -4.06 15.21
CA PRO A 412 12.03 -5.46 14.79
C PRO A 412 10.77 -6.20 15.28
N LYS A 413 10.31 -7.24 14.54
CA LYS A 413 9.16 -8.05 14.97
C LYS A 413 9.48 -8.74 16.31
N ARG A 414 8.47 -9.02 17.13
CA ARG A 414 8.61 -9.67 18.46
C ARG A 414 9.51 -10.92 18.45
N LYS A 415 9.44 -11.71 17.37
CA LYS A 415 10.27 -12.92 17.20
C LYS A 415 11.75 -12.65 16.89
N ASN A 416 12.11 -11.42 16.51
CA ASN A 416 13.45 -11.04 16.03
C ASN A 416 14.18 -10.08 16.98
N ILE A 417 13.44 -9.35 17.82
CA ILE A 417 14.03 -8.42 18.79
C ILE A 417 14.67 -9.20 19.94
N VAL A 418 15.86 -8.81 20.39
CA VAL A 418 16.60 -9.45 21.49
C VAL A 418 16.48 -8.63 22.77
N GLN A 419 16.77 -9.27 23.92
CA GLN A 419 16.59 -8.71 25.27
C GLN A 419 17.22 -7.33 25.46
N GLN A 420 18.43 -7.11 24.94
CA GLN A 420 19.12 -5.81 25.07
C GLN A 420 18.39 -4.70 24.30
N GLN A 421 17.88 -5.02 23.13
CA GLN A 421 17.09 -4.09 22.29
C GLN A 421 15.74 -3.79 22.94
N GLU A 422 15.07 -4.83 23.48
CA GLU A 422 13.82 -4.66 24.24
C GLU A 422 14.04 -3.73 25.43
N SER A 423 15.04 -4.00 26.26
CA SER A 423 15.33 -3.17 27.44
C SER A 423 15.62 -1.73 27.04
N TYR A 424 16.44 -1.50 26.01
CA TYR A 424 16.79 -0.18 25.55
C TYR A 424 15.56 0.64 25.14
N ILE A 425 14.71 0.09 24.26
CA ILE A 425 13.55 0.86 23.74
C ILE A 425 12.49 1.07 24.83
N GLN A 426 12.28 0.09 25.71
CA GLN A 426 11.34 0.23 26.83
C GLN A 426 11.81 1.30 27.82
N ASP A 427 13.09 1.29 28.21
CA ASP A 427 13.68 2.30 29.09
C ASP A 427 13.62 3.69 28.48
N TYR A 428 13.87 3.81 27.14
CA TYR A 428 13.80 5.09 26.44
C TYR A 428 12.37 5.62 26.38
N VAL A 429 11.38 4.76 26.15
CA VAL A 429 9.95 5.13 26.15
C VAL A 429 9.53 5.56 27.56
N ASP A 430 9.91 4.84 28.60
CA ASP A 430 9.62 5.22 29.99
C ASP A 430 10.25 6.57 30.35
N ASP A 431 11.50 6.82 29.98
CA ASP A 431 12.17 8.13 30.18
C ASP A 431 11.44 9.26 29.45
N TRP A 432 11.05 9.01 28.19
CA TRP A 432 10.28 9.98 27.38
C TRP A 432 8.95 10.31 28.06
N GLU A 433 8.15 9.32 28.44
CA GLU A 433 6.85 9.51 29.09
C GLU A 433 7.00 10.23 30.44
N HIS A 434 8.00 9.90 31.25
CA HIS A 434 8.27 10.59 32.50
C HIS A 434 8.68 12.06 32.31
N SER A 435 9.40 12.37 31.22
CA SER A 435 9.80 13.76 30.95
C SER A 435 8.62 14.68 30.66
N MET A 436 7.48 14.13 30.25
CA MET A 436 6.25 14.88 29.97
C MET A 436 5.39 15.17 31.20
N GLN A 437 5.57 14.46 32.31
CA GLN A 437 4.84 14.75 33.56
C GLN A 437 5.16 16.13 34.15
N ASN A 438 6.37 16.63 33.89
CA ASN A 438 6.76 17.97 34.29
C ASN A 438 7.65 18.59 33.22
N THR A 439 7.03 19.19 32.26
CA THR A 439 7.67 19.78 31.06
C THR A 439 8.59 20.96 31.38
N ALA A 440 8.55 21.52 32.62
CA ALA A 440 9.41 22.60 33.05
C ALA A 440 10.80 22.12 33.55
N THR A 441 10.98 20.82 33.75
CA THR A 441 12.21 20.23 34.31
C THR A 441 12.78 19.13 33.41
N THR A 442 14.03 18.78 33.63
CA THR A 442 14.66 17.64 32.95
C THR A 442 14.32 16.33 33.67
N TYR A 443 14.18 15.25 32.91
CA TYR A 443 14.19 13.88 33.41
C TYR A 443 15.41 13.16 32.85
N ASN A 444 16.19 12.49 33.69
CA ASN A 444 17.49 11.89 33.32
C ASN A 444 18.42 12.85 32.54
N GLY A 445 18.40 14.17 32.90
CA GLY A 445 19.23 15.20 32.29
C GLY A 445 18.73 15.74 30.95
N LYS A 446 17.59 15.29 30.45
CA LYS A 446 16.99 15.75 29.17
C LYS A 446 15.62 16.38 29.42
N TYR A 447 15.31 17.43 28.68
CA TYR A 447 13.96 17.96 28.58
C TYR A 447 13.11 17.06 27.66
N TRP A 448 11.79 17.11 27.78
CA TRP A 448 10.83 16.32 26.98
C TRP A 448 11.06 16.43 25.46
N TYR A 449 11.36 17.63 24.95
CA TYR A 449 11.63 17.87 23.51
C TYR A 449 12.97 17.31 23.02
N GLN A 450 13.82 16.83 23.92
CA GLN A 450 15.07 16.14 23.57
C GLN A 450 14.88 14.62 23.41
N TYR A 451 13.77 14.06 23.91
CA TYR A 451 13.39 12.67 23.70
C TYR A 451 12.58 12.46 22.42
N MET A 452 11.77 13.46 22.01
CA MET A 452 10.84 13.34 20.89
C MET A 452 11.08 14.42 19.83
N ASP A 453 10.74 14.11 18.59
CA ASP A 453 10.72 15.08 17.49
C ASP A 453 9.43 15.90 17.55
N LEU A 454 9.55 17.15 17.96
CA LEU A 454 8.40 18.01 18.17
C LEU A 454 7.55 18.20 16.91
N ALA A 455 8.20 18.34 15.74
CA ALA A 455 7.48 18.58 14.49
C ALA A 455 6.57 17.40 14.13
N SER A 456 7.06 16.17 14.26
CA SER A 456 6.27 14.97 13.99
C SER A 456 5.09 14.81 14.95
N PHE A 457 5.26 15.17 16.22
CA PHE A 457 4.16 15.14 17.21
C PHE A 457 3.11 16.23 16.96
N VAL A 458 3.53 17.40 16.53
CA VAL A 458 2.62 18.48 16.11
C VAL A 458 1.81 18.07 14.89
N ASP A 459 2.47 17.53 13.86
CA ASP A 459 1.79 17.09 12.65
C ASP A 459 0.85 15.90 12.93
N PHE A 460 1.26 14.96 13.80
CA PHE A 460 0.42 13.85 14.25
C PHE A 460 -0.82 14.36 15.00
N PHE A 461 -0.64 15.28 15.97
CA PHE A 461 -1.75 15.89 16.70
C PHE A 461 -2.76 16.55 15.75
N LEU A 462 -2.28 17.33 14.79
CA LEU A 462 -3.13 17.99 13.81
C LEU A 462 -3.92 16.99 12.95
N MET A 463 -3.29 15.88 12.57
CA MET A 463 -3.98 14.80 11.86
C MET A 463 -5.08 14.15 12.71
N MET A 464 -4.78 13.81 13.96
CA MET A 464 -5.77 13.21 14.86
C MET A 464 -6.95 14.16 15.12
N GLU A 465 -6.69 15.45 15.28
CA GLU A 465 -7.75 16.42 15.56
C GLU A 465 -8.53 16.81 14.30
N VAL A 466 -7.93 16.93 13.12
CA VAL A 466 -8.68 17.27 11.90
C VAL A 466 -9.57 16.12 11.44
N THR A 467 -9.10 14.90 11.56
CA THR A 467 -9.87 13.70 11.21
C THR A 467 -10.90 13.32 12.26
N LYS A 468 -10.65 13.70 13.51
CA LYS A 468 -11.42 13.31 14.69
C LYS A 468 -11.73 11.82 14.73
N ASP A 469 -10.70 11.02 14.43
CA ASP A 469 -10.79 9.56 14.52
C ASP A 469 -10.98 9.15 15.98
N VAL A 470 -11.97 8.31 16.24
CA VAL A 470 -12.30 7.86 17.59
C VAL A 470 -11.28 6.91 18.21
N ASP A 471 -10.43 6.31 17.41
CA ASP A 471 -9.30 5.50 17.86
C ASP A 471 -7.99 6.29 17.99
N ALA A 472 -8.02 7.59 17.67
CA ALA A 472 -6.88 8.49 17.79
C ALA A 472 -6.21 8.38 19.17
N TYR A 473 -4.88 8.43 19.18
CA TYR A 473 -4.00 8.38 20.35
C TYR A 473 -3.92 7.03 21.09
N ARG A 474 -4.91 6.14 20.97
CA ARG A 474 -5.05 4.92 21.80
C ARG A 474 -4.91 3.60 21.05
N ALA A 475 -5.19 3.58 19.77
CA ALA A 475 -5.08 2.40 18.92
C ALA A 475 -4.48 2.76 17.57
N SER A 476 -3.85 1.81 16.92
CA SER A 476 -3.18 2.02 15.62
C SER A 476 -2.24 3.25 15.59
N THR A 477 -1.74 3.66 16.76
CA THR A 477 -0.89 4.84 16.93
C THR A 477 0.57 4.44 16.88
N TYR A 478 1.22 4.73 15.75
CA TYR A 478 2.60 4.33 15.49
C TYR A 478 3.60 5.38 15.95
N TYR A 479 4.76 4.89 16.37
CA TYR A 479 5.95 5.66 16.71
C TYR A 479 7.17 4.99 16.12
N HIS A 480 8.21 5.77 15.83
CA HIS A 480 9.49 5.21 15.43
C HIS A 480 10.66 5.99 16.06
N LYS A 481 11.77 5.30 16.32
CA LYS A 481 12.97 5.89 16.88
C LYS A 481 14.16 5.74 15.94
N LYS A 482 14.79 6.86 15.62
CA LYS A 482 16.03 6.92 14.84
C LYS A 482 17.25 6.69 15.75
N LYS A 483 18.39 6.29 15.14
CA LYS A 483 19.68 6.20 15.84
C LYS A 483 20.10 7.55 16.43
N ASP A 484 20.88 7.53 17.51
CA ASP A 484 21.36 8.76 18.13
C ASP A 484 22.24 9.58 17.17
N SER A 485 23.03 8.92 16.33
CA SER A 485 23.76 9.55 15.24
C SER A 485 22.87 10.19 14.15
N ASN A 486 21.56 9.89 14.12
CA ASN A 486 20.58 10.45 13.20
C ASN A 486 19.42 11.12 13.95
N GLY A 487 19.78 11.95 14.96
CA GLY A 487 18.84 12.75 15.75
C GLY A 487 18.30 12.07 17.02
N GLY A 488 18.32 10.73 17.13
CA GLY A 488 18.09 9.98 18.36
C GLY A 488 16.72 10.13 19.02
N LYS A 489 15.72 10.68 18.35
CA LYS A 489 14.41 11.02 18.93
C LYS A 489 13.33 10.02 18.52
N ILE A 490 12.28 9.94 19.34
CA ILE A 490 11.02 9.31 18.96
C ILE A 490 10.26 10.26 18.06
N HIS A 491 9.72 9.75 16.96
CA HIS A 491 8.80 10.43 16.06
C HIS A 491 7.41 9.83 16.19
N ALA A 492 6.37 10.65 16.22
CA ALA A 492 4.99 10.20 16.09
C ALA A 492 4.66 9.94 14.62
N GLY A 493 3.96 8.85 14.35
CA GLY A 493 3.65 8.39 12.99
C GLY A 493 4.50 7.17 12.56
N PRO A 494 4.19 6.68 11.33
CA PRO A 494 3.17 7.14 10.38
C PRO A 494 1.75 6.99 10.89
N VAL A 495 0.85 7.83 10.39
CA VAL A 495 -0.58 7.74 10.72
C VAL A 495 -1.22 6.51 10.04
N TRP A 496 -2.25 5.93 10.67
CA TRP A 496 -2.88 4.71 10.20
C TRP A 496 -4.34 4.58 10.66
N ASP A 497 -5.19 3.90 9.85
CA ASP A 497 -6.50 3.34 10.21
C ASP A 497 -7.58 4.39 10.51
N PHE A 498 -7.92 5.22 9.52
CA PHE A 498 -8.94 6.25 9.62
C PHE A 498 -10.34 5.78 9.20
N ASN A 499 -10.66 4.51 9.44
CA ASN A 499 -11.94 3.91 9.06
C ASN A 499 -13.13 4.59 9.73
N PHE A 500 -12.92 5.15 10.91
CA PHE A 500 -13.95 5.76 11.77
C PHE A 500 -13.83 7.29 11.87
N ALA A 501 -13.03 7.87 10.98
CA ALA A 501 -12.78 9.32 10.93
C ALA A 501 -13.88 10.11 10.17
N PHE A 502 -13.73 11.41 10.15
CA PHE A 502 -14.54 12.37 9.38
C PHE A 502 -16.04 12.19 9.60
N GLY A 503 -16.44 12.14 10.87
CA GLY A 503 -17.84 12.16 11.25
C GLY A 503 -18.63 10.87 11.03
N LEU A 504 -17.97 9.75 10.64
CA LEU A 504 -18.66 8.53 10.27
C LEU A 504 -19.40 7.88 11.44
N VAL A 505 -18.80 7.85 12.64
CA VAL A 505 -19.25 6.97 13.73
C VAL A 505 -20.29 7.60 14.66
N ASP A 506 -21.12 6.76 15.28
CA ASP A 506 -22.21 7.15 16.18
C ASP A 506 -21.84 7.14 17.67
N TYR A 507 -20.59 6.81 18.00
CA TYR A 507 -20.08 6.74 19.38
C TYR A 507 -18.93 7.73 19.58
N CYS A 508 -18.52 7.94 20.84
CA CYS A 508 -17.46 8.88 21.24
C CYS A 508 -17.61 10.28 20.64
N GLU A 509 -18.84 10.70 20.35
CA GLU A 509 -19.12 11.98 19.68
C GLU A 509 -18.30 12.23 18.40
N GLY A 510 -17.81 11.17 17.76
CA GLY A 510 -17.04 11.25 16.52
C GLY A 510 -17.80 11.93 15.38
N TYR A 511 -19.15 11.86 15.40
CA TYR A 511 -20.02 12.52 14.42
C TYR A 511 -20.14 14.05 14.60
N LEU A 512 -19.72 14.59 15.76
CA LEU A 512 -19.77 16.05 16.01
C LEU A 512 -18.49 16.70 15.48
N PRO A 513 -18.57 17.82 14.74
CA PRO A 513 -17.37 18.51 14.26
C PRO A 513 -16.61 19.29 15.33
N ASN A 514 -17.23 19.56 16.50
CA ASN A 514 -16.64 20.28 17.63
C ASN A 514 -15.97 19.33 18.65
N GLY A 515 -15.17 19.90 19.57
CA GLY A 515 -14.47 19.19 20.64
C GLY A 515 -13.16 18.56 20.18
N TYR A 516 -12.25 18.30 21.12
CA TYR A 516 -10.95 17.69 20.91
C TYR A 516 -10.94 16.21 21.30
N MET A 517 -10.18 15.38 20.58
CA MET A 517 -10.02 13.95 20.86
C MET A 517 -8.95 13.68 21.93
N PHE A 518 -7.93 14.53 22.06
CA PHE A 518 -6.80 14.30 22.95
C PHE A 518 -7.21 14.17 24.43
N SER A 519 -8.26 14.85 24.88
CA SER A 519 -8.71 14.86 26.28
C SER A 519 -9.26 13.51 26.76
N GLY A 520 -9.55 12.59 25.86
CA GLY A 520 -10.09 11.26 26.16
C GLY A 520 -11.48 11.22 26.77
N ASN A 521 -12.08 12.38 27.11
CA ASN A 521 -13.37 12.45 27.82
C ASN A 521 -14.54 11.83 27.05
N TRP A 522 -14.47 11.82 25.74
CA TRP A 522 -15.51 11.34 24.83
C TRP A 522 -15.57 9.80 24.75
N CYS A 523 -14.42 9.13 24.93
CA CYS A 523 -14.27 7.70 24.79
C CYS A 523 -13.81 7.00 26.09
N SER A 524 -14.38 7.36 27.21
CA SER A 524 -14.11 6.72 28.51
C SER A 524 -12.67 6.90 29.03
N GLY A 525 -11.96 7.94 28.59
CA GLY A 525 -10.66 8.31 29.14
C GLY A 525 -9.54 7.32 28.83
N THR A 526 -9.50 6.77 27.61
CA THR A 526 -8.59 5.69 27.22
C THR A 526 -7.34 6.16 26.46
N ASN A 527 -7.09 7.47 26.33
CA ASN A 527 -5.85 7.98 25.72
C ASN A 527 -4.69 7.91 26.70
N PRO A 528 -3.42 7.80 26.23
CA PRO A 528 -2.25 8.00 27.09
C PRO A 528 -2.30 9.35 27.80
N GLY A 529 -2.19 9.36 29.13
CA GLY A 529 -2.40 10.58 29.95
C GLY A 529 -1.43 11.70 29.64
N TRP A 530 -0.21 11.40 29.22
CA TRP A 530 0.80 12.38 28.87
C TRP A 530 0.46 13.23 27.63
N TRP A 531 -0.51 12.84 26.78
CA TRP A 531 -0.98 13.70 25.69
C TRP A 531 -1.64 14.97 26.23
N GLU A 532 -2.40 14.85 27.31
CA GLU A 532 -3.03 16.02 27.95
C GLU A 532 -1.96 16.96 28.52
N ASP A 533 -0.95 16.42 29.23
CA ASP A 533 0.15 17.21 29.76
C ASP A 533 0.94 17.93 28.66
N LEU A 534 1.20 17.24 27.55
CA LEU A 534 1.89 17.80 26.39
C LEU A 534 1.10 18.94 25.74
N VAL A 535 -0.19 18.76 25.52
CA VAL A 535 -1.07 19.75 24.87
C VAL A 535 -1.19 21.04 25.70
N TYR A 536 -1.16 20.94 27.02
CA TYR A 536 -1.16 22.13 27.90
C TYR A 536 0.23 22.76 28.06
N THR A 537 1.27 22.19 27.50
CA THR A 537 2.59 22.81 27.48
C THR A 537 2.64 23.94 26.45
N PRO A 538 2.92 25.20 26.86
CA PRO A 538 2.82 26.38 25.96
C PRO A 538 3.67 26.22 24.67
N GLN A 539 4.84 25.62 24.76
CA GLN A 539 5.73 25.40 23.61
C GLN A 539 5.08 24.48 22.57
N PHE A 540 4.46 23.38 23.01
CA PHE A 540 3.75 22.47 22.12
C PHE A 540 2.49 23.13 21.53
N ALA A 541 1.64 23.70 22.39
CA ALA A 541 0.39 24.33 21.96
C ALA A 541 0.62 25.41 20.90
N ASN A 542 1.65 26.24 21.10
CA ASN A 542 1.97 27.30 20.17
C ASN A 542 2.60 26.79 18.87
N ALA A 543 3.43 25.72 18.91
CA ALA A 543 3.92 25.05 17.72
C ALA A 543 2.75 24.47 16.89
N VAL A 544 1.76 23.86 17.54
CA VAL A 544 0.51 23.40 16.90
C VAL A 544 -0.22 24.55 16.22
N ASN A 545 -0.43 25.69 16.91
CA ASN A 545 -1.10 26.86 16.34
C ASN A 545 -0.39 27.39 15.09
N CYS A 546 0.93 27.51 15.15
CA CYS A 546 1.73 27.99 14.04
C CYS A 546 1.64 27.04 12.84
N ARG A 547 1.81 25.76 13.08
CA ARG A 547 1.73 24.75 12.02
C ARG A 547 0.33 24.66 11.43
N TRP A 548 -0.71 24.77 12.24
CA TRP A 548 -2.08 24.86 11.76
C TRP A 548 -2.26 26.01 10.78
N LYS A 549 -1.86 27.22 11.16
CA LYS A 549 -1.97 28.41 10.30
C LYS A 549 -1.18 28.26 8.99
N GLU A 550 0.02 27.69 9.05
CA GLU A 550 0.81 27.38 7.87
C GLU A 550 0.04 26.43 6.93
N LEU A 551 -0.42 25.29 7.45
CA LEU A 551 -1.12 24.29 6.65
C LEU A 551 -2.43 24.85 6.06
N ARG A 552 -3.17 25.67 6.84
CA ARG A 552 -4.43 26.29 6.40
C ARG A 552 -4.24 27.31 5.29
N THR A 553 -3.09 27.94 5.20
CA THR A 553 -2.77 28.88 4.11
C THR A 553 -2.05 28.23 2.92
N THR A 554 -1.74 26.95 3.01
CA THR A 554 -1.01 26.19 1.99
C THR A 554 -1.77 24.91 1.61
N VAL A 555 -1.24 23.77 1.98
CA VAL A 555 -1.69 22.44 1.50
C VAL A 555 -3.03 21.98 2.10
N TRP A 556 -3.46 22.53 3.22
CA TRP A 556 -4.77 22.24 3.84
C TRP A 556 -5.77 23.39 3.66
N HIS A 557 -5.59 24.23 2.62
CA HIS A 557 -6.64 25.17 2.23
C HIS A 557 -7.93 24.41 1.89
N LYS A 558 -9.08 24.97 2.26
CA LYS A 558 -10.38 24.30 2.03
C LYS A 558 -10.57 23.92 0.55
N ASP A 559 -10.20 24.81 -0.37
CA ASP A 559 -10.33 24.53 -1.80
C ASP A 559 -9.47 23.34 -2.23
N SER A 560 -8.22 23.22 -1.73
CA SER A 560 -7.35 22.10 -2.04
C SER A 560 -7.90 20.75 -1.53
N ILE A 561 -8.56 20.76 -0.38
CA ILE A 561 -9.23 19.59 0.19
C ILE A 561 -10.48 19.24 -0.64
N ALA A 562 -11.30 20.24 -0.98
CA ALA A 562 -12.50 20.07 -1.81
C ALA A 562 -12.13 19.56 -3.22
N ASP A 563 -11.06 20.08 -3.83
CA ASP A 563 -10.56 19.60 -5.13
C ASP A 563 -10.15 18.11 -5.08
N PHE A 564 -9.50 17.67 -3.99
CA PHE A 564 -9.16 16.25 -3.82
C PHE A 564 -10.43 15.39 -3.71
N ILE A 565 -11.41 15.83 -2.90
CA ILE A 565 -12.69 15.10 -2.72
C ILE A 565 -13.44 15.03 -4.06
N ALA A 566 -13.61 16.16 -4.75
CA ALA A 566 -14.33 16.22 -6.02
C ALA A 566 -13.66 15.38 -7.12
N SER A 567 -12.32 15.39 -7.17
CA SER A 567 -11.57 14.57 -8.13
C SER A 567 -11.81 13.07 -7.91
N ASN A 568 -11.80 12.63 -6.64
CA ASN A 568 -12.07 11.22 -6.31
C ASN A 568 -13.56 10.87 -6.45
N GLU A 569 -14.49 11.77 -6.14
CA GLU A 569 -15.90 11.56 -6.42
C GLU A 569 -16.14 11.32 -7.92
N SER A 570 -15.56 12.15 -8.76
CA SER A 570 -15.62 11.99 -10.22
C SER A 570 -15.04 10.65 -10.67
N LEU A 571 -13.86 10.28 -10.13
CA LEU A 571 -13.18 9.01 -10.43
C LEU A 571 -14.06 7.80 -10.05
N LEU A 572 -14.75 7.85 -8.92
CA LEU A 572 -15.50 6.74 -8.35
C LEU A 572 -16.96 6.69 -8.77
N THR A 573 -17.47 7.69 -9.50
CA THR A 573 -18.89 7.80 -9.86
C THR A 573 -19.42 6.57 -10.60
N ASN A 574 -18.64 5.98 -11.50
CA ASN A 574 -19.03 4.78 -12.25
C ASN A 574 -18.72 3.46 -11.51
N VAL A 575 -17.86 3.49 -10.50
CA VAL A 575 -17.43 2.33 -9.70
C VAL A 575 -18.35 2.11 -8.50
N ALA A 576 -18.74 3.18 -7.84
CA ALA A 576 -19.57 3.14 -6.63
C ALA A 576 -20.87 2.34 -6.78
N PRO A 577 -21.65 2.48 -7.87
CA PRO A 577 -22.88 1.68 -8.07
C PRO A 577 -22.61 0.18 -8.09
N ARG A 578 -21.51 -0.28 -8.71
CA ARG A 578 -21.15 -1.71 -8.76
C ARG A 578 -20.78 -2.24 -7.37
N ASN A 579 -19.96 -1.47 -6.64
CA ASN A 579 -19.63 -1.84 -5.26
C ASN A 579 -20.89 -1.90 -4.38
N HIS A 580 -21.82 -0.95 -4.54
CA HIS A 580 -23.08 -0.96 -3.76
C HIS A 580 -24.06 -2.04 -4.22
N ALA A 581 -24.00 -2.50 -5.45
CA ALA A 581 -24.74 -3.69 -5.90
C ALA A 581 -24.18 -4.96 -5.23
N ARG A 582 -22.84 -5.09 -5.14
CA ARG A 582 -22.17 -6.21 -4.43
C ARG A 582 -22.38 -6.16 -2.93
N TRP A 583 -22.33 -4.97 -2.34
CA TRP A 583 -22.47 -4.70 -0.91
C TRP A 583 -23.57 -3.66 -0.69
N PRO A 584 -24.84 -4.08 -0.51
CA PRO A 584 -26.00 -3.18 -0.52
C PRO A 584 -26.14 -2.42 0.80
N LEU A 585 -25.38 -1.34 0.96
CA LEU A 585 -25.35 -0.50 2.15
C LEU A 585 -26.06 0.85 2.01
N MET A 586 -26.46 1.24 0.79
CA MET A 586 -27.21 2.48 0.59
C MET A 586 -28.58 2.41 1.26
N GLY A 587 -28.87 3.40 2.13
CA GLY A 587 -30.07 3.37 2.95
C GLY A 587 -30.04 2.40 4.13
N ALA A 588 -28.98 1.60 4.31
CA ALA A 588 -28.79 0.73 5.46
C ALA A 588 -27.86 1.37 6.50
N ASN A 589 -28.01 1.00 7.77
CA ASN A 589 -27.15 1.45 8.85
C ASN A 589 -26.27 0.28 9.33
N PRO A 590 -25.04 0.13 8.81
CA PRO A 590 -24.11 -0.84 9.35
C PRO A 590 -23.70 -0.46 10.78
N SER A 591 -23.18 -1.42 11.53
CA SER A 591 -22.72 -1.19 12.90
C SER A 591 -21.75 -0.02 13.01
N ALA A 592 -21.89 0.81 14.02
CA ALA A 592 -21.03 1.94 14.37
C ALA A 592 -21.11 3.16 13.42
N VAL A 593 -22.04 3.22 12.47
CA VAL A 593 -22.17 4.35 11.54
C VAL A 593 -23.32 5.28 11.94
N LYS A 594 -23.06 6.61 11.97
CA LYS A 594 -24.05 7.62 12.41
C LYS A 594 -25.06 7.98 11.32
N TYR A 595 -24.58 8.28 10.13
CA TYR A 595 -25.40 8.82 9.06
C TYR A 595 -25.67 7.76 7.97
N VAL A 596 -26.88 7.80 7.41
CA VAL A 596 -27.34 6.87 6.41
C VAL A 596 -27.59 7.63 5.12
N ALA A 597 -26.59 7.68 4.24
CA ALA A 597 -26.76 8.20 2.90
C ALA A 597 -27.54 7.21 2.01
N THR A 598 -28.35 7.72 1.11
CA THR A 598 -29.09 6.93 0.13
C THR A 598 -28.43 6.91 -1.26
N THR A 599 -27.39 7.73 -1.45
CA THR A 599 -26.58 7.80 -2.66
C THR A 599 -25.11 7.95 -2.34
N PHE A 600 -24.24 7.54 -3.25
CA PHE A 600 -22.79 7.73 -3.13
C PHE A 600 -22.42 9.22 -2.94
N SER A 601 -22.89 10.10 -3.87
CA SER A 601 -22.62 11.54 -3.77
C SER A 601 -23.17 12.15 -2.47
N GLY A 602 -24.29 11.63 -1.96
CA GLY A 602 -24.84 12.05 -0.65
C GLY A 602 -23.91 11.72 0.52
N ASP A 603 -23.22 10.56 0.51
CA ASP A 603 -22.23 10.24 1.57
C ASP A 603 -20.96 11.08 1.43
N VAL A 604 -20.53 11.37 0.20
CA VAL A 604 -19.39 12.28 -0.06
C VAL A 604 -19.71 13.67 0.46
N THR A 605 -20.88 14.22 0.15
CA THR A 605 -21.34 15.53 0.65
C THR A 605 -21.37 15.57 2.19
N LEU A 606 -21.93 14.54 2.84
CA LEU A 606 -21.95 14.47 4.31
C LEU A 606 -20.54 14.48 4.93
N MET A 607 -19.60 13.78 4.32
CA MET A 607 -18.20 13.77 4.75
C MET A 607 -17.53 15.12 4.55
N GLU A 608 -17.73 15.74 3.40
CA GLU A 608 -17.16 17.05 3.05
C GLU A 608 -17.71 18.15 3.95
N ASP A 609 -19.03 18.27 4.10
CA ASP A 609 -19.69 19.24 4.96
C ASP A 609 -19.18 19.14 6.41
N TRP A 610 -19.11 17.89 6.92
CA TRP A 610 -18.58 17.65 8.25
C TRP A 610 -17.12 18.13 8.40
N LEU A 611 -16.27 17.84 7.40
CA LEU A 611 -14.86 18.24 7.43
C LEU A 611 -14.72 19.78 7.34
N MET A 612 -15.52 20.44 6.52
CA MET A 612 -15.52 21.91 6.44
C MET A 612 -15.96 22.57 7.76
N ASP A 613 -16.99 22.03 8.42
CA ASP A 613 -17.42 22.45 9.75
C ASP A 613 -16.34 22.19 10.82
N ARG A 614 -15.65 21.03 10.72
CA ARG A 614 -14.53 20.68 11.60
C ARG A 614 -13.39 21.67 11.49
N ILE A 615 -13.02 22.01 10.28
CA ILE A 615 -11.97 23.00 10.00
C ILE A 615 -12.36 24.37 10.56
N ASP A 616 -13.60 24.83 10.37
CA ASP A 616 -14.08 26.11 10.92
C ASP A 616 -14.05 26.14 12.45
N TRP A 617 -14.42 25.01 13.06
CA TRP A 617 -14.31 24.87 14.51
C TRP A 617 -12.85 24.93 14.97
N LEU A 618 -11.93 24.22 14.31
CA LEU A 618 -10.50 24.24 14.63
C LEU A 618 -9.87 25.61 14.37
N ASP A 619 -10.22 26.30 13.29
CA ASP A 619 -9.77 27.69 13.00
C ASP A 619 -10.12 28.65 14.15
N SER A 620 -11.28 28.42 14.80
CA SER A 620 -11.78 29.26 15.91
C SER A 620 -11.29 28.83 17.30
N ASN A 621 -10.83 27.57 17.45
CA ASN A 621 -10.56 26.97 18.77
C ASN A 621 -9.15 26.36 18.87
N MET A 622 -8.27 26.57 17.89
CA MET A 622 -6.93 25.95 17.90
C MET A 622 -6.17 26.33 19.17
N ILE A 623 -5.54 25.32 19.78
CA ILE A 623 -4.70 25.50 20.97
C ILE A 623 -3.51 26.42 20.67
N GLY A 624 -3.00 27.07 21.71
CA GLY A 624 -1.89 28.06 21.59
C GLY A 624 -2.35 29.42 21.09
N THR A 625 -1.56 30.45 21.34
CA THR A 625 -1.92 31.85 21.06
C THR A 625 -0.87 32.61 20.28
N ASP A 626 0.38 32.15 20.29
CA ASP A 626 1.52 32.89 19.74
C ASP A 626 2.30 32.04 18.74
N CYS A 627 2.50 32.58 17.52
CA CYS A 627 3.36 31.99 16.51
C CYS A 627 4.79 32.56 16.49
N ASN A 628 5.09 33.51 17.38
CA ASN A 628 6.45 34.06 17.51
C ASN A 628 7.32 33.22 18.44
N LEU A 629 6.89 31.98 18.76
CA LEU A 629 7.62 31.14 19.67
C LEU A 629 8.85 30.53 19.03
N ARG A 630 9.92 30.80 19.72
CA ARG A 630 11.17 30.05 19.62
C ARG A 630 10.97 28.71 20.33
N VAL A 631 10.80 27.64 19.58
CA VAL A 631 11.12 26.32 20.11
C VAL A 631 12.63 26.30 20.24
N PRO A 632 13.21 26.01 21.40
CA PRO A 632 14.65 25.79 21.48
C PRO A 632 14.98 24.57 20.62
N GLU A 633 15.37 24.78 19.36
CA GLU A 633 16.05 23.72 18.59
C GLU A 633 17.32 23.43 19.35
N ASP A 634 17.50 22.21 19.84
CA ASP A 634 18.66 21.66 20.54
C ASP A 634 19.63 22.73 21.04
N ASN A 635 19.20 23.51 22.05
CA ASN A 635 20.05 24.51 22.65
C ASN A 635 20.47 24.03 24.07
N PRO A 636 21.44 23.10 24.16
CA PRO A 636 21.90 22.58 25.46
C PRO A 636 22.52 23.65 26.36
N LEU A 637 22.72 24.86 25.84
CA LEU A 637 23.43 25.95 26.52
C LEU A 637 22.54 27.16 26.83
N GLY A 638 21.24 27.14 26.48
CA GLY A 638 20.36 28.31 26.64
C GLY A 638 20.75 29.51 25.76
N VAL A 639 21.39 29.24 24.61
CA VAL A 639 21.91 30.24 23.69
C VAL A 639 20.84 30.68 22.72
N ASP A 640 20.37 31.92 22.81
CA ASP A 640 19.46 32.50 21.83
C ASP A 640 20.21 33.14 20.68
N ILE A 641 20.00 32.62 19.46
CA ILE A 641 20.41 33.24 18.21
C ILE A 641 19.19 33.48 17.34
N ILE A 642 18.85 34.74 17.11
CA ILE A 642 17.74 35.18 16.28
C ILE A 642 18.28 35.71 14.96
N VAL A 643 17.61 35.38 13.88
CA VAL A 643 17.92 35.91 12.53
C VAL A 643 16.65 36.53 11.97
N TYR A 644 16.67 37.81 11.71
CA TYR A 644 15.53 38.52 11.14
C TYR A 644 15.95 39.67 10.20
N PRO A 645 15.08 40.02 9.22
CA PRO A 645 13.86 39.32 8.83
C PRO A 645 14.18 37.98 8.18
N ASN A 646 13.27 37.01 8.33
CA ASN A 646 13.30 35.74 7.63
C ASN A 646 11.88 35.42 7.17
N PRO A 647 11.56 35.43 5.85
CA PRO A 647 12.47 35.67 4.72
C PRO A 647 13.13 37.05 4.68
N THR A 648 14.29 37.13 4.00
CA THR A 648 15.02 38.38 3.80
C THR A 648 15.23 38.71 2.32
N ALA A 649 15.29 40.01 2.00
CA ALA A 649 15.72 40.48 0.67
C ALA A 649 17.25 40.61 0.56
N GLY A 650 18.01 39.77 1.26
CA GLY A 650 19.44 39.69 1.22
C GLY A 650 20.17 40.40 2.38
N ILE A 651 19.47 41.10 3.28
CA ILE A 651 20.04 41.66 4.50
C ILE A 651 19.28 41.13 5.70
N CYS A 652 19.98 40.51 6.65
CA CYS A 652 19.40 40.07 7.90
C CYS A 652 20.24 40.50 9.11
N THR A 653 19.58 40.61 10.25
CA THR A 653 20.18 40.92 11.55
C THR A 653 20.23 39.62 12.37
N ILE A 654 21.35 39.42 13.05
CA ILE A 654 21.54 38.38 14.05
C ILE A 654 21.53 39.03 15.42
N GLU A 655 20.68 38.63 16.30
CA GLU A 655 20.68 38.92 17.72
C GLU A 655 21.08 37.67 18.49
N THR A 656 22.02 37.76 19.43
CA THR A 656 22.54 36.61 20.16
C THR A 656 22.83 36.95 21.61
N SER A 657 22.59 35.96 22.48
CA SER A 657 22.95 36.04 23.91
C SER A 657 24.35 35.47 24.19
N VAL A 658 25.10 35.05 23.17
CA VAL A 658 26.44 34.43 23.33
C VAL A 658 27.41 34.89 22.30
N GLU A 659 28.68 34.67 22.60
CA GLU A 659 29.81 34.97 21.69
C GLU A 659 29.85 34.01 20.50
N ILE A 660 29.84 34.59 19.27
CA ILE A 660 29.99 33.85 18.01
C ILE A 660 31.29 34.20 17.37
N ASP A 661 32.09 33.22 17.02
CA ASP A 661 33.39 33.42 16.34
C ASP A 661 33.20 33.51 14.81
N ARG A 662 32.26 32.71 14.26
CA ARG A 662 32.10 32.52 12.83
C ARG A 662 30.71 32.10 12.40
N VAL A 663 30.28 32.52 11.20
CA VAL A 663 29.08 32.05 10.54
C VAL A 663 29.44 31.36 9.23
N GLN A 664 29.04 30.08 9.07
CA GLN A 664 29.11 29.36 7.79
C GLN A 664 27.73 29.37 7.14
N ILE A 665 27.69 29.63 5.84
CA ILE A 665 26.43 29.61 5.07
C ILE A 665 26.49 28.43 4.10
N ARG A 666 25.50 27.55 4.19
CA ARG A 666 25.35 26.39 3.28
C ARG A 666 24.08 26.48 2.47
N SER A 667 24.17 26.02 1.23
CA SER A 667 23.00 25.82 0.38
C SER A 667 22.09 24.68 0.95
N ASN A 668 20.89 24.55 0.41
CA ASN A 668 19.97 23.45 0.73
C ASN A 668 20.53 22.04 0.39
N THR A 669 21.60 21.96 -0.43
CA THR A 669 22.34 20.72 -0.73
C THR A 669 23.52 20.46 0.21
N GLY A 670 23.71 21.29 1.24
CA GLY A 670 24.80 21.19 2.19
C GLY A 670 26.15 21.78 1.73
N GLN A 671 26.22 22.34 0.51
CA GLN A 671 27.45 22.96 0.00
C GLN A 671 27.75 24.27 0.73
N LEU A 672 28.98 24.45 1.23
CA LEU A 672 29.45 25.74 1.79
C LEU A 672 29.49 26.80 0.69
N VAL A 673 28.70 27.87 0.86
CA VAL A 673 28.59 28.98 -0.10
C VAL A 673 29.27 30.28 0.39
N ALA A 674 29.35 30.47 1.69
CA ALA A 674 30.07 31.59 2.29
C ALA A 674 30.57 31.26 3.70
N LEU A 675 31.65 31.97 4.10
CA LEU A 675 32.23 31.93 5.43
C LEU A 675 32.46 33.36 5.91
N ILE A 676 31.90 33.72 7.06
CA ILE A 676 31.98 35.07 7.64
C ILE A 676 32.63 34.92 9.01
N ASP A 677 33.85 35.46 9.13
CA ASP A 677 34.53 35.60 10.43
C ASP A 677 34.03 36.84 11.14
N ILE A 678 33.58 36.67 12.37
CA ILE A 678 33.06 37.77 13.19
C ILE A 678 34.24 38.34 14.01
N ASN A 679 34.90 39.35 13.44
CA ASN A 679 36.14 39.91 14.00
C ASN A 679 35.96 40.68 15.33
N ASN A 680 34.73 41.02 15.71
CA ASN A 680 34.39 41.55 17.05
C ASN A 680 33.52 40.53 17.73
N ARG A 681 34.02 39.84 18.75
CA ARG A 681 33.27 38.94 19.58
C ARG A 681 31.97 39.59 20.04
N LEU A 682 30.82 39.05 19.61
CA LEU A 682 29.54 39.51 20.08
C LEU A 682 29.41 39.20 21.56
N ILE A 683 29.03 40.19 22.33
CA ILE A 683 28.67 40.05 23.76
C ILE A 683 27.16 40.15 23.84
N ASP A 684 26.57 39.54 24.84
CA ASP A 684 25.15 39.52 25.15
C ASP A 684 24.41 40.83 24.80
N GLY A 685 23.40 40.71 23.93
CA GLY A 685 22.56 41.82 23.49
C GLY A 685 23.07 42.65 22.34
N GLN A 686 24.11 42.27 21.63
CA GLN A 686 24.56 42.94 20.40
C GLN A 686 23.95 42.37 19.13
N GLU A 687 23.60 43.24 18.18
CA GLU A 687 23.08 42.89 16.87
C GLU A 687 24.19 42.96 15.80
N ILE A 688 24.22 41.94 14.91
CA ILE A 688 25.06 41.99 13.68
C ILE A 688 24.16 41.96 12.46
N THR A 689 24.50 42.77 11.48
CA THR A 689 23.92 42.71 10.14
C THR A 689 24.76 41.82 9.23
N LEU A 690 24.13 40.79 8.62
CA LEU A 690 24.73 40.02 7.53
C LEU A 690 24.24 40.54 6.18
N ASP A 691 25.15 40.75 5.27
CA ASP A 691 24.86 41.03 3.86
C ASP A 691 24.93 39.74 3.07
N LEU A 692 23.77 39.27 2.62
CA LEU A 692 23.56 38.04 1.85
C LEU A 692 23.08 38.34 0.42
N GLN A 693 23.10 39.62 -0.02
CA GLN A 693 22.60 40.05 -1.34
C GLN A 693 23.28 39.35 -2.53
N ALA A 694 24.47 38.82 -2.31
CA ALA A 694 25.20 38.05 -3.36
C ALA A 694 24.66 36.61 -3.55
N LEU A 695 23.79 36.12 -2.68
CA LEU A 695 23.22 34.80 -2.77
C LEU A 695 21.92 34.84 -3.58
N SER A 696 21.67 33.81 -4.38
CA SER A 696 20.41 33.69 -5.14
C SER A 696 19.21 33.36 -4.24
N ASP A 697 18.01 33.58 -4.76
CA ASP A 697 16.77 33.15 -4.07
C ASP A 697 16.86 31.68 -3.72
N GLY A 698 16.50 31.35 -2.46
CA GLY A 698 16.58 29.99 -1.97
C GLY A 698 16.60 29.89 -0.44
N ILE A 699 16.62 28.66 0.04
CA ILE A 699 16.77 28.34 1.47
C ILE A 699 18.24 28.01 1.75
N TYR A 700 18.78 28.63 2.79
CA TYR A 700 20.16 28.45 3.24
C TYR A 700 20.18 28.09 4.73
N SER A 701 21.23 27.38 5.15
CA SER A 701 21.54 27.13 6.55
C SER A 701 22.66 28.05 6.99
N LEU A 702 22.44 28.82 8.06
CA LEU A 702 23.44 29.60 8.77
C LEU A 702 23.95 28.78 9.94
N GLU A 703 25.21 28.35 9.90
CA GLU A 703 25.87 27.61 10.99
C GLU A 703 26.73 28.58 11.82
N PHE A 704 26.31 28.84 13.05
CA PHE A 704 26.99 29.70 14.00
C PHE A 704 27.97 28.88 14.81
N LEU A 705 29.23 29.25 14.76
CA LEU A 705 30.34 28.51 15.40
C LEU A 705 30.98 29.37 16.50
N SER A 706 31.21 28.76 17.65
CA SER A 706 31.97 29.31 18.77
C SER A 706 32.83 28.22 19.41
N SER A 707 33.73 28.61 20.33
CA SER A 707 34.71 27.71 20.98
C SER A 707 34.12 26.55 21.77
N GLY A 708 32.81 26.42 21.86
CA GLY A 708 32.13 25.34 22.61
C GLY A 708 30.84 24.85 22.03
N PHE A 709 30.33 25.41 20.93
CA PHE A 709 29.06 24.99 20.32
C PHE A 709 28.98 25.31 18.83
N GLN A 710 28.04 24.63 18.17
CA GLN A 710 27.56 24.92 16.82
C GLN A 710 26.05 24.99 16.85
N ILE A 711 25.47 26.07 16.32
CA ILE A 711 24.02 26.25 16.18
C ILE A 711 23.69 26.52 14.73
N VAL A 712 22.61 25.92 14.22
CA VAL A 712 22.16 26.10 12.83
C VAL A 712 20.82 26.82 12.82
N ARG A 713 20.65 27.80 11.92
CA ARG A 713 19.38 28.46 11.60
C ARG A 713 19.14 28.44 10.11
N LYS A 714 17.90 28.26 9.70
CA LYS A 714 17.52 28.34 8.29
C LYS A 714 17.08 29.77 7.95
N ILE A 715 17.44 30.25 6.79
CA ILE A 715 17.03 31.54 6.26
C ILE A 715 16.56 31.38 4.80
N ALA A 716 15.45 32.02 4.47
CA ALA A 716 14.97 32.13 3.10
C ALA A 716 15.39 33.49 2.52
N ILE A 717 16.01 33.49 1.35
CA ILE A 717 16.40 34.70 0.58
C ILE A 717 15.42 34.83 -0.58
N VAL A 718 14.76 35.99 -0.69
CA VAL A 718 13.79 36.31 -1.73
C VAL A 718 14.03 37.77 -2.12
N HIS A 719 14.59 38.00 -3.32
CA HIS A 719 14.90 39.33 -3.86
C HIS A 719 13.70 40.00 -4.54
#